data_27ffcf9d1dae15753f68fd1754949b12
#
_entry.id   27ffcf9d1dae15753f68fd1754949b12
#
_cell.length_a   1.000
_cell.length_b   1.000
_cell.length_c   1.000
_cell.angle_alpha   90.00
_cell.angle_beta   90.00
_cell.angle_gamma   90.00
#
_symmetry.space_group_name_H-M   'P 1'
#
loop_
_entity.id
_entity.type
_entity.pdbx_description
1 polymer ?
#
loop_
_entity_poly.entity_id
_entity_poly.type
_entity_poly.pdbx_seq_one_letter_code
_entity_poly.pdbx_strand_id
1 'polypeptide(L)'
;MKKPYYITTAIAYTSGKPHIGNTYEIVLADSIARFKRMQGYDVRFQTGTDEHGQKIELKAAEAGKTPKQFVDEVAGEIKKTFDLMNTSYDKFIRTTDDYHEKQVQKIFKKLYDNGDIYKSEYEGMYCTPCESFFTASQLVDGKCPDCGRPCTPAKEEAYFFRMSKYADKLISYINEHPDFIQPESRKNEMMNNFLLPGLQDLCVSRTSFKWGIPVDFDPKHVVYVWIDALSNYITGLGFDLDGNSDPMFEKYWPADLHLIGKDILRFHTIYWPIMLMALDLPLPKQVFGHPWLLQGDGKMSKSKGNVIYADELVHFFGVDAVRYFVLHEMPFENDGVISWDLMIERMNSDLANTLGNLVNRTISMTNKYFGGVAVNYGVSDPVDESLFEVVTSTASKVTARMDKLRVADAITDIFTLFKRCNKYIDETAPWVLAKDESKKERLSTVMYNLIDSILIGASLLEPFMPETAKKIADSLNAPLRTMDQVSTMGTYPSGNKVTDQPQILFARVDAEKMMEEVNALMESKKAAVKDASEETAEDEKEDEAVIDIEPKEEITYEDFSKMQFQVGEIISCEAVKKSKKLLCSQVKIGSQVKQIVSGIKAHYTPEEMVGKKVMVLVNLKPAKLAGVLSEGMLLCAEDADGNLALMTPEKKMPAGAEIC
;
A
#
# COMPACT_ATOMS: atom_id res chain seq x y z
N MET A 1 20.97 -30.01 -5.27
CA MET A 1 19.88 -29.49 -4.42
C MET A 1 19.45 -28.13 -4.97
N LYS A 2 18.14 -27.80 -4.92
CA LYS A 2 17.67 -26.46 -5.29
C LYS A 2 18.23 -25.42 -4.31
N LYS A 3 18.54 -24.22 -4.79
CA LYS A 3 19.00 -23.11 -3.96
C LYS A 3 17.82 -22.59 -3.13
N PRO A 4 17.92 -22.45 -1.79
CA PRO A 4 16.84 -21.89 -0.99
C PRO A 4 16.63 -20.41 -1.31
N TYR A 5 15.38 -19.98 -1.14
CA TYR A 5 14.97 -18.58 -1.27
C TYR A 5 13.85 -18.29 -0.25
N TYR A 6 14.12 -17.40 0.69
CA TYR A 6 13.16 -17.01 1.70
C TYR A 6 12.62 -15.61 1.44
N ILE A 7 11.32 -15.52 1.19
CA ILE A 7 10.60 -14.27 0.98
C ILE A 7 9.51 -14.11 2.04
N THR A 8 9.36 -12.89 2.55
CA THR A 8 8.32 -12.56 3.51
C THR A 8 7.59 -11.29 3.12
N THR A 9 6.33 -11.16 3.53
CA THR A 9 5.64 -9.86 3.62
C THR A 9 5.76 -9.31 5.04
N ALA A 10 5.34 -8.06 5.24
CA ALA A 10 4.91 -7.64 6.57
C ALA A 10 3.76 -8.54 7.04
N ILE A 11 3.65 -8.74 8.36
CA ILE A 11 2.49 -9.41 8.94
C ILE A 11 1.37 -8.38 9.16
N ALA A 12 0.15 -8.74 8.76
CA ALA A 12 -0.97 -7.80 8.74
C ALA A 12 -1.49 -7.51 10.16
N TYR A 13 -1.59 -6.22 10.51
CA TYR A 13 -2.12 -5.80 11.81
C TYR A 13 -3.63 -6.06 11.90
N THR A 14 -4.07 -6.82 12.92
CA THR A 14 -5.45 -7.31 13.06
C THR A 14 -6.44 -6.24 13.53
N SER A 15 -6.35 -5.04 12.98
CA SER A 15 -7.27 -3.96 13.31
C SER A 15 -8.54 -3.92 12.46
N GLY A 16 -8.73 -4.87 11.55
CA GLY A 16 -9.92 -5.05 10.72
C GLY A 16 -9.60 -5.60 9.34
N LYS A 17 -10.65 -5.86 8.52
CA LYS A 17 -10.55 -6.41 7.16
C LYS A 17 -9.51 -5.65 6.31
N PRO A 18 -8.58 -6.36 5.60
CA PRO A 18 -7.58 -5.73 4.74
C PRO A 18 -8.24 -5.12 3.49
N HIS A 19 -7.85 -3.90 3.16
CA HIS A 19 -8.24 -3.27 1.90
C HIS A 19 -7.30 -3.68 0.76
N ILE A 20 -7.64 -3.30 -0.47
CA ILE A 20 -6.87 -3.72 -1.67
C ILE A 20 -5.39 -3.31 -1.61
N GLY A 21 -5.04 -2.21 -0.95
CA GLY A 21 -3.65 -1.79 -0.74
C GLY A 21 -2.85 -2.77 0.13
N ASN A 22 -3.48 -3.38 1.16
CA ASN A 22 -2.86 -4.45 1.95
C ASN A 22 -2.80 -5.76 1.15
N THR A 23 -3.83 -6.03 0.33
CA THR A 23 -3.89 -7.22 -0.54
C THR A 23 -2.86 -7.14 -1.67
N TYR A 24 -2.52 -5.94 -2.15
CA TYR A 24 -1.46 -5.75 -3.14
C TYR A 24 -0.12 -6.35 -2.67
N GLU A 25 0.28 -6.10 -1.42
CA GLU A 25 1.55 -6.60 -0.87
C GLU A 25 1.67 -8.13 -0.97
N ILE A 26 0.62 -8.86 -0.57
CA ILE A 26 0.65 -10.33 -0.61
C ILE A 26 0.66 -10.86 -2.05
N VAL A 27 -0.04 -10.21 -2.98
CA VAL A 27 -0.06 -10.58 -4.40
C VAL A 27 1.29 -10.30 -5.06
N LEU A 28 1.94 -9.19 -4.70
CA LEU A 28 3.28 -8.84 -5.18
C LEU A 28 4.31 -9.89 -4.71
N ALA A 29 4.31 -10.23 -3.42
CA ALA A 29 5.19 -11.26 -2.86
C ALA A 29 4.95 -12.63 -3.50
N ASP A 30 3.67 -13.01 -3.70
CA ASP A 30 3.30 -14.26 -4.35
C ASP A 30 3.82 -14.34 -5.79
N SER A 31 3.72 -13.25 -6.55
CA SER A 31 4.23 -13.22 -7.93
C SER A 31 5.74 -13.42 -7.98
N ILE A 32 6.48 -12.82 -7.05
CA ILE A 32 7.93 -13.02 -6.93
C ILE A 32 8.25 -14.45 -6.49
N ALA A 33 7.53 -14.98 -5.51
CA ALA A 33 7.70 -16.35 -5.03
C ALA A 33 7.47 -17.39 -6.13
N ARG A 34 6.39 -17.24 -6.92
CA ARG A 34 6.09 -18.10 -8.08
C ARG A 34 7.17 -17.98 -9.15
N PHE A 35 7.63 -16.78 -9.46
CA PHE A 35 8.69 -16.58 -10.43
C PHE A 35 10.01 -17.23 -9.99
N LYS A 36 10.38 -17.11 -8.70
CA LYS A 36 11.56 -17.80 -8.15
C LYS A 36 11.40 -19.32 -8.17
N ARG A 37 10.21 -19.87 -7.93
CA ARG A 37 9.93 -21.32 -8.11
C ARG A 37 10.09 -21.74 -9.57
N MET A 38 9.60 -20.93 -10.52
CA MET A 38 9.78 -21.14 -11.96
C MET A 38 11.27 -21.13 -12.35
N GLN A 39 12.10 -20.29 -11.72
CA GLN A 39 13.56 -20.29 -11.86
C GLN A 39 14.24 -21.49 -11.19
N GLY A 40 13.51 -22.37 -10.53
CA GLY A 40 14.04 -23.58 -9.90
C GLY A 40 14.54 -23.43 -8.46
N TYR A 41 14.26 -22.30 -7.80
CA TYR A 41 14.56 -22.13 -6.38
C TYR A 41 13.65 -23.00 -5.49
N ASP A 42 14.14 -23.33 -4.32
CA ASP A 42 13.37 -23.89 -3.22
C ASP A 42 12.86 -22.73 -2.35
N VAL A 43 11.65 -22.29 -2.66
CA VAL A 43 11.09 -21.06 -2.09
C VAL A 43 10.31 -21.35 -0.82
N ARG A 44 10.62 -20.63 0.25
CA ARG A 44 9.79 -20.49 1.45
C ARG A 44 9.16 -19.10 1.44
N PHE A 45 7.83 -19.04 1.38
CA PHE A 45 7.08 -17.79 1.42
C PHE A 45 6.27 -17.71 2.72
N GLN A 46 6.56 -16.69 3.54
CA GLN A 46 5.89 -16.45 4.81
C GLN A 46 5.13 -15.14 4.81
N THR A 47 3.95 -15.17 5.38
CA THR A 47 3.10 -14.04 5.78
C THR A 47 2.45 -14.35 7.12
N GLY A 48 1.59 -13.47 7.63
CA GLY A 48 0.88 -13.72 8.89
C GLY A 48 0.14 -12.51 9.41
N THR A 49 -0.13 -12.54 10.71
CA THR A 49 -0.85 -11.49 11.43
C THR A 49 -0.10 -11.00 12.67
N ASP A 50 -0.09 -9.68 12.85
CA ASP A 50 0.32 -8.98 14.07
C ASP A 50 -0.93 -8.73 14.91
N GLU A 51 -0.96 -9.26 16.14
CA GLU A 51 -2.18 -9.43 16.91
C GLU A 51 -2.16 -8.77 18.28
N HIS A 52 -1.06 -8.14 18.68
CA HIS A 52 -0.91 -7.48 19.98
C HIS A 52 -1.00 -5.96 19.88
N GLY A 53 -1.15 -5.30 21.03
CA GLY A 53 -1.09 -3.85 21.17
C GLY A 53 -2.36 -3.21 21.71
N GLN A 54 -2.22 -1.97 22.17
CA GLN A 54 -3.29 -1.19 22.80
C GLN A 54 -4.51 -1.00 21.87
N LYS A 55 -4.27 -0.74 20.60
CA LYS A 55 -5.35 -0.53 19.62
C LYS A 55 -6.23 -1.76 19.45
N ILE A 56 -5.65 -2.96 19.55
CA ILE A 56 -6.40 -4.23 19.49
C ILE A 56 -7.25 -4.39 20.76
N GLU A 57 -6.65 -4.12 21.94
CA GLU A 57 -7.36 -4.19 23.21
C GLU A 57 -8.60 -3.29 23.22
N LEU A 58 -8.45 -2.03 22.76
CA LEU A 58 -9.54 -1.08 22.63
C LEU A 58 -10.63 -1.55 21.66
N LYS A 59 -10.26 -2.00 20.47
CA LYS A 59 -11.21 -2.49 19.46
C LYS A 59 -11.96 -3.75 19.88
N ALA A 60 -11.30 -4.62 20.61
CA ALA A 60 -11.94 -5.81 21.17
C ALA A 60 -12.99 -5.41 22.21
N ALA A 61 -12.66 -4.43 23.07
CA ALA A 61 -13.59 -3.89 24.07
C ALA A 61 -14.80 -3.21 23.39
N GLU A 62 -14.59 -2.36 22.38
CA GLU A 62 -15.63 -1.75 21.56
C GLU A 62 -16.56 -2.81 20.93
N ALA A 63 -15.99 -3.95 20.51
CA ALA A 63 -16.76 -5.07 19.93
C ALA A 63 -17.40 -6.00 20.98
N GLY A 64 -17.24 -5.72 22.29
CA GLY A 64 -17.74 -6.59 23.37
C GLY A 64 -17.07 -7.98 23.42
N LYS A 65 -15.82 -8.09 22.95
CA LYS A 65 -15.08 -9.35 22.83
C LYS A 65 -13.79 -9.32 23.65
N THR A 66 -13.28 -10.50 24.00
CA THR A 66 -11.90 -10.57 24.47
C THR A 66 -10.93 -10.28 23.32
N PRO A 67 -9.72 -9.72 23.57
CA PRO A 67 -8.74 -9.49 22.52
C PRO A 67 -8.44 -10.73 21.68
N LYS A 68 -8.31 -11.91 22.33
CA LYS A 68 -8.07 -13.19 21.63
C LYS A 68 -9.21 -13.55 20.66
N GLN A 69 -10.46 -13.43 21.08
CA GLN A 69 -11.62 -13.68 20.20
C GLN A 69 -11.64 -12.73 19.02
N PHE A 70 -11.37 -11.44 19.27
CA PHE A 70 -11.33 -10.43 18.22
C PHE A 70 -10.25 -10.73 17.18
N VAL A 71 -9.01 -11.01 17.60
CA VAL A 71 -7.92 -11.31 16.65
C VAL A 71 -8.11 -12.63 15.92
N ASP A 72 -8.73 -13.65 16.54
CA ASP A 72 -9.03 -14.92 15.87
C ASP A 72 -9.98 -14.70 14.68
N GLU A 73 -11.01 -13.88 14.84
CA GLU A 73 -11.93 -13.55 13.76
C GLU A 73 -11.26 -12.74 12.66
N VAL A 74 -10.54 -11.66 13.02
CA VAL A 74 -9.90 -10.79 12.04
C VAL A 74 -8.77 -11.52 11.29
N ALA A 75 -7.96 -12.32 11.98
CA ALA A 75 -6.94 -13.15 11.34
C ALA A 75 -7.55 -14.15 10.35
N GLY A 76 -8.71 -14.72 10.71
CA GLY A 76 -9.48 -15.58 9.80
C GLY A 76 -9.96 -14.85 8.54
N GLU A 77 -10.41 -13.60 8.64
CA GLU A 77 -10.79 -12.76 7.50
C GLU A 77 -9.59 -12.39 6.61
N ILE A 78 -8.47 -12.03 7.24
CA ILE A 78 -7.22 -11.73 6.52
C ILE A 78 -6.78 -12.95 5.71
N LYS A 79 -6.74 -14.12 6.36
CA LYS A 79 -6.36 -15.38 5.71
C LYS A 79 -7.30 -15.70 4.54
N LYS A 80 -8.61 -15.59 4.72
CA LYS A 80 -9.59 -15.78 3.63
C LYS A 80 -9.35 -14.84 2.45
N THR A 81 -9.00 -13.58 2.71
CA THR A 81 -8.70 -12.62 1.65
C THR A 81 -7.43 -13.01 0.88
N PHE A 82 -6.39 -13.48 1.58
CA PHE A 82 -5.15 -13.95 0.95
C PHE A 82 -5.39 -15.22 0.13
N ASP A 83 -6.14 -16.17 0.67
CA ASP A 83 -6.53 -17.40 -0.03
C ASP A 83 -7.40 -17.11 -1.27
N LEU A 84 -8.33 -16.13 -1.19
CA LEU A 84 -9.16 -15.68 -2.31
C LEU A 84 -8.29 -15.18 -3.48
N MET A 85 -7.18 -14.51 -3.20
CA MET A 85 -6.26 -14.00 -4.21
C MET A 85 -5.33 -15.08 -4.80
N ASN A 86 -5.59 -16.36 -4.50
CA ASN A 86 -4.79 -17.50 -4.96
C ASN A 86 -3.30 -17.35 -4.64
N THR A 87 -2.98 -16.93 -3.42
CA THR A 87 -1.60 -16.77 -2.95
C THR A 87 -1.02 -18.08 -2.43
N SER A 88 0.26 -18.32 -2.71
CA SER A 88 0.95 -19.60 -2.50
C SER A 88 1.92 -19.57 -1.32
N TYR A 89 1.58 -18.84 -0.25
CA TYR A 89 2.41 -18.81 0.96
C TYR A 89 2.50 -20.20 1.61
N ASP A 90 3.67 -20.51 2.17
CA ASP A 90 3.96 -21.78 2.83
C ASP A 90 3.73 -21.70 4.35
N LYS A 91 3.79 -20.49 4.93
CA LYS A 91 3.57 -20.24 6.35
C LYS A 91 2.70 -19.00 6.55
N PHE A 92 1.65 -19.15 7.34
CA PHE A 92 0.88 -18.06 7.92
C PHE A 92 1.15 -18.09 9.43
N ILE A 93 1.97 -17.15 9.93
CA ILE A 93 2.34 -17.03 11.34
C ILE A 93 1.39 -16.07 12.04
N ARG A 94 1.10 -16.34 13.31
CA ARG A 94 0.36 -15.45 14.21
C ARG A 94 1.26 -15.05 15.38
N THR A 95 1.28 -13.78 15.76
CA THR A 95 2.08 -13.37 16.93
C THR A 95 1.52 -13.89 18.24
N THR A 96 0.27 -14.40 18.25
CA THR A 96 -0.33 -15.14 19.37
C THR A 96 -0.04 -16.65 19.35
N ASP A 97 0.83 -17.15 18.46
CA ASP A 97 1.28 -18.54 18.50
C ASP A 97 2.19 -18.73 19.76
N ASP A 98 1.89 -19.70 20.61
CA ASP A 98 2.62 -19.97 21.85
C ASP A 98 4.15 -20.06 21.67
N TYR A 99 4.59 -20.66 20.55
CA TYR A 99 6.00 -20.79 20.24
C TYR A 99 6.64 -19.42 19.99
N HIS A 100 5.95 -18.57 19.23
CA HIS A 100 6.41 -17.22 18.93
C HIS A 100 6.54 -16.40 20.22
N GLU A 101 5.50 -16.36 21.05
CA GLU A 101 5.50 -15.61 22.31
C GLU A 101 6.67 -16.03 23.22
N LYS A 102 6.90 -17.34 23.38
CA LYS A 102 8.02 -17.88 24.17
C LYS A 102 9.38 -17.44 23.62
N GLN A 103 9.58 -17.46 22.32
CA GLN A 103 10.85 -17.03 21.72
C GLN A 103 11.05 -15.52 21.87
N VAL A 104 10.01 -14.71 21.72
CA VAL A 104 10.08 -13.26 21.96
C VAL A 104 10.47 -12.95 23.41
N GLN A 105 9.91 -13.65 24.38
CA GLN A 105 10.32 -13.52 25.80
C GLN A 105 11.80 -13.82 26.00
N LYS A 106 12.29 -14.92 25.42
CA LYS A 106 13.72 -15.28 25.47
C LYS A 106 14.60 -14.23 24.80
N ILE A 107 14.21 -13.73 23.62
CA ILE A 107 14.91 -12.67 22.89
C ILE A 107 15.00 -11.41 23.75
N PHE A 108 13.89 -10.95 24.31
CA PHE A 108 13.88 -9.77 25.17
C PHE A 108 14.80 -9.93 26.38
N LYS A 109 14.72 -11.09 27.05
CA LYS A 109 15.60 -11.40 28.19
C LYS A 109 17.08 -11.44 27.79
N LYS A 110 17.43 -12.05 26.66
CA LYS A 110 18.80 -12.09 26.13
C LYS A 110 19.37 -10.70 25.90
N LEU A 111 18.58 -9.82 25.24
CA LEU A 111 18.97 -8.43 25.02
C LEU A 111 19.14 -7.66 26.33
N TYR A 112 18.32 -7.95 27.34
CA TYR A 112 18.45 -7.37 28.69
C TYR A 112 19.72 -7.88 29.41
N ASP A 113 19.96 -9.19 29.41
CA ASP A 113 21.13 -9.79 30.03
C ASP A 113 22.46 -9.33 29.40
N ASN A 114 22.43 -9.04 28.08
CA ASN A 114 23.57 -8.46 27.35
C ASN A 114 23.78 -6.96 27.63
N GLY A 115 22.86 -6.30 28.36
CA GLY A 115 22.88 -4.87 28.60
C GLY A 115 22.49 -4.01 27.39
N ASP A 116 21.92 -4.62 26.36
CA ASP A 116 21.36 -3.92 25.19
C ASP A 116 19.97 -3.35 25.50
N ILE A 117 19.24 -3.93 26.43
CA ILE A 117 18.02 -3.38 27.02
C ILE A 117 18.29 -2.93 28.44
N TYR A 118 17.78 -1.76 28.83
CA TYR A 118 17.90 -1.20 30.18
C TYR A 118 16.60 -0.52 30.60
N LYS A 119 16.37 -0.41 31.91
CA LYS A 119 15.17 0.20 32.49
C LYS A 119 15.38 1.68 32.74
N SER A 120 14.42 2.53 32.38
CA SER A 120 14.44 3.97 32.58
C SER A 120 13.02 4.54 32.66
N GLU A 121 12.89 5.81 33.02
CA GLU A 121 11.62 6.54 32.91
C GLU A 121 11.54 7.19 31.54
N TYR A 122 10.38 7.05 30.89
CA TYR A 122 10.06 7.74 29.66
C TYR A 122 9.10 8.89 29.93
N GLU A 123 9.42 10.04 29.34
CA GLU A 123 8.54 11.19 29.29
C GLU A 123 8.54 11.75 27.85
N GLY A 124 7.40 11.73 27.17
CA GLY A 124 7.30 12.17 25.77
C GLY A 124 5.89 12.12 25.24
N MET A 125 5.75 12.20 23.92
CA MET A 125 4.48 12.23 23.21
C MET A 125 4.20 10.88 22.56
N TYR A 126 3.05 10.29 22.84
CA TYR A 126 2.66 8.97 22.33
C TYR A 126 1.57 9.07 21.25
N CYS A 127 1.80 8.41 20.12
CA CYS A 127 0.81 8.23 19.07
C CYS A 127 0.15 6.85 19.19
N THR A 128 -1.05 6.77 19.73
CA THR A 128 -1.79 5.50 19.88
C THR A 128 -2.02 4.78 18.54
N PRO A 129 -2.38 5.48 17.43
CA PRO A 129 -2.60 4.80 16.15
C PRO A 129 -1.36 4.17 15.52
N CYS A 130 -0.15 4.74 15.76
CA CYS A 130 1.12 4.21 15.26
C CYS A 130 1.85 3.38 16.32
N GLU A 131 1.32 3.38 17.55
CA GLU A 131 1.95 2.77 18.72
C GLU A 131 3.42 3.21 18.90
N SER A 132 3.70 4.49 18.64
CA SER A 132 5.05 5.05 18.61
C SER A 132 5.19 6.25 19.52
N PHE A 133 6.36 6.36 20.16
CA PHE A 133 6.75 7.52 20.93
C PHE A 133 7.56 8.51 20.11
N PHE A 134 7.39 9.77 20.45
CA PHE A 134 8.10 10.89 19.85
C PHE A 134 8.52 11.87 20.94
N THR A 135 9.69 12.48 20.79
CA THR A 135 10.03 13.68 21.53
C THR A 135 9.23 14.88 20.97
N ALA A 136 9.07 15.93 21.74
CA ALA A 136 8.37 17.13 21.29
C ALA A 136 9.00 17.73 20.00
N SER A 137 10.32 17.58 19.84
CA SER A 137 11.05 18.05 18.64
C SER A 137 10.84 17.18 17.39
N GLN A 138 10.35 15.96 17.53
CA GLN A 138 10.05 15.06 16.41
C GLN A 138 8.64 15.23 15.87
N LEU A 139 7.77 15.92 16.61
CA LEU A 139 6.41 16.19 16.16
C LEU A 139 6.43 17.22 15.03
N VAL A 140 5.57 17.03 14.04
CA VAL A 140 5.30 18.01 12.98
C VAL A 140 3.99 18.70 13.32
N ASP A 141 4.05 20.00 13.62
CA ASP A 141 2.91 20.81 14.08
C ASP A 141 2.15 20.17 15.27
N GLY A 142 2.90 19.62 16.24
CA GLY A 142 2.33 18.95 17.42
C GLY A 142 1.71 17.58 17.15
N LYS A 143 1.86 17.04 15.93
CA LYS A 143 1.27 15.78 15.47
C LYS A 143 2.33 14.74 15.16
N CYS A 144 1.90 13.49 15.12
CA CYS A 144 2.73 12.34 14.74
C CYS A 144 3.34 12.53 13.34
N PRO A 145 4.66 12.43 13.18
CA PRO A 145 5.30 12.58 11.87
C PRO A 145 4.93 11.46 10.89
N ASP A 146 4.54 10.28 11.41
CA ASP A 146 4.24 9.11 10.57
C ASP A 146 2.78 9.12 10.05
N CYS A 147 1.81 9.54 10.87
CA CYS A 147 0.39 9.46 10.48
C CYS A 147 -0.38 10.79 10.54
N GLY A 148 0.25 11.88 11.01
CA GLY A 148 -0.36 13.21 11.10
C GLY A 148 -1.44 13.37 12.18
N ARG A 149 -1.64 12.37 13.07
CA ARG A 149 -2.65 12.43 14.15
C ARG A 149 -2.09 13.04 15.43
N PRO A 150 -2.93 13.57 16.33
CA PRO A 150 -2.50 14.08 17.61
C PRO A 150 -1.76 13.03 18.43
N CYS A 151 -0.75 13.46 19.18
CA CYS A 151 -0.04 12.63 20.16
C CYS A 151 -0.40 13.10 21.56
N THR A 152 -0.50 12.17 22.51
CA THR A 152 -0.80 12.45 23.93
C THR A 152 0.48 12.41 24.77
N PRO A 153 0.63 13.28 25.77
CA PRO A 153 1.74 13.18 26.72
C PRO A 153 1.68 11.83 27.47
N ALA A 154 2.82 11.16 27.56
CA ALA A 154 2.95 9.91 28.31
C ALA A 154 4.20 9.94 29.17
N LYS A 155 4.05 9.51 30.43
CA LYS A 155 5.15 9.31 31.36
C LYS A 155 4.98 7.95 32.02
N GLU A 156 5.91 7.05 31.77
CA GLU A 156 5.89 5.71 32.37
C GLU A 156 7.31 5.15 32.55
N GLU A 157 7.46 4.23 33.50
CA GLU A 157 8.64 3.39 33.59
C GLU A 157 8.63 2.41 32.43
N ALA A 158 9.74 2.31 31.69
CA ALA A 158 9.82 1.46 30.52
C ALA A 158 11.23 0.89 30.33
N TYR A 159 11.33 -0.15 29.51
CA TYR A 159 12.58 -0.68 29.02
C TYR A 159 12.95 -0.02 27.70
N PHE A 160 14.27 0.24 27.52
CA PHE A 160 14.83 0.89 26.33
C PHE A 160 15.88 -0.01 25.70
N PHE A 161 15.83 -0.13 24.37
CA PHE A 161 16.83 -0.83 23.58
C PHE A 161 17.87 0.16 23.06
N ARG A 162 19.17 -0.11 23.30
CA ARG A 162 20.31 0.74 22.94
C ARG A 162 20.57 0.72 21.44
N MET A 163 19.66 1.28 20.66
CA MET A 163 19.76 1.40 19.21
C MET A 163 21.01 2.19 18.80
N SER A 164 21.32 3.24 19.55
CA SER A 164 22.49 4.11 19.34
C SER A 164 23.81 3.36 19.30
N LYS A 165 23.96 2.28 20.08
CA LYS A 165 25.16 1.41 20.11
C LYS A 165 25.48 0.78 18.76
N TYR A 166 24.48 0.55 17.92
CA TYR A 166 24.59 -0.18 16.66
C TYR A 166 24.53 0.70 15.42
N ALA A 167 24.28 2.02 15.58
CA ALA A 167 24.04 2.95 14.48
C ALA A 167 25.20 2.94 13.45
N ASP A 168 26.44 3.11 13.89
CA ASP A 168 27.61 3.15 13.00
C ASP A 168 27.82 1.81 12.26
N LYS A 169 27.57 0.69 12.95
CA LYS A 169 27.67 -0.65 12.33
C LYS A 169 26.61 -0.83 11.24
N LEU A 170 25.38 -0.35 11.47
CA LEU A 170 24.32 -0.41 10.48
C LEU A 170 24.59 0.51 9.29
N ILE A 171 25.08 1.74 9.52
CA ILE A 171 25.47 2.68 8.45
C ILE A 171 26.55 2.06 7.57
N SER A 172 27.59 1.46 8.18
CA SER A 172 28.65 0.76 7.43
C SER A 172 28.07 -0.37 6.60
N TYR A 173 27.22 -1.20 7.17
CA TYR A 173 26.56 -2.31 6.48
C TYR A 173 25.75 -1.84 5.27
N ILE A 174 24.93 -0.79 5.41
CA ILE A 174 24.11 -0.23 4.33
C ILE A 174 24.99 0.31 3.18
N ASN A 175 26.14 0.91 3.51
CA ASN A 175 27.07 1.42 2.51
C ASN A 175 27.82 0.30 1.77
N GLU A 176 28.13 -0.78 2.45
CA GLU A 176 28.81 -1.96 1.87
C GLU A 176 27.83 -2.83 1.07
N HIS A 177 26.52 -2.74 1.32
CA HIS A 177 25.47 -3.53 0.68
C HIS A 177 24.44 -2.60 0.00
N PRO A 178 24.77 -2.04 -1.18
CA PRO A 178 23.95 -1.01 -1.85
C PRO A 178 22.52 -1.49 -2.21
N ASP A 179 22.34 -2.80 -2.38
CA ASP A 179 21.05 -3.42 -2.70
C ASP A 179 20.22 -3.80 -1.46
N PHE A 180 20.74 -3.57 -0.25
CA PHE A 180 20.07 -3.96 0.99
C PHE A 180 18.71 -3.28 1.15
N ILE A 181 18.60 -1.98 0.84
CA ILE A 181 17.35 -1.21 0.90
C ILE A 181 16.97 -0.76 -0.50
N GLN A 182 15.79 -1.18 -0.97
CA GLN A 182 15.25 -0.82 -2.28
C GLN A 182 13.84 -0.21 -2.14
N PRO A 183 13.46 0.76 -2.98
CA PRO A 183 14.28 1.51 -3.96
C PRO A 183 15.37 2.38 -3.31
N GLU A 184 16.30 2.90 -4.11
CA GLU A 184 17.40 3.73 -3.62
C GLU A 184 16.92 5.02 -2.92
N SER A 185 15.81 5.62 -3.38
CA SER A 185 15.17 6.77 -2.72
C SER A 185 14.80 6.45 -1.26
N ARG A 186 14.37 5.23 -0.99
CA ARG A 186 14.03 4.78 0.36
C ARG A 186 15.27 4.57 1.23
N LYS A 187 16.37 4.04 0.64
CA LYS A 187 17.67 4.02 1.33
C LYS A 187 18.09 5.41 1.76
N ASN A 188 18.02 6.37 0.83
CA ASN A 188 18.40 7.76 1.11
C ASN A 188 17.52 8.40 2.18
N GLU A 189 16.22 8.12 2.18
CA GLU A 189 15.29 8.56 3.23
C GLU A 189 15.70 8.03 4.62
N MET A 190 15.97 6.74 4.75
CA MET A 190 16.38 6.12 6.01
C MET A 190 17.72 6.64 6.51
N MET A 191 18.68 6.79 5.61
CA MET A 191 20.00 7.32 5.95
C MET A 191 19.92 8.78 6.42
N ASN A 192 19.28 9.65 5.64
CA ASN A 192 19.31 11.10 5.90
C ASN A 192 18.39 11.53 7.03
N ASN A 193 17.23 10.88 7.19
CA ASN A 193 16.24 11.32 8.17
C ASN A 193 16.40 10.66 9.54
N PHE A 194 17.02 9.47 9.60
CA PHE A 194 17.05 8.69 10.85
C PHE A 194 18.47 8.32 11.31
N LEU A 195 19.34 7.84 10.41
CA LEU A 195 20.64 7.30 10.81
C LEU A 195 21.72 8.40 10.97
N LEU A 196 21.89 9.24 9.96
CA LEU A 196 22.93 10.29 9.98
C LEU A 196 22.70 11.39 11.01
N PRO A 197 21.45 11.79 11.34
CA PRO A 197 21.20 12.75 12.43
C PRO A 197 21.51 12.19 13.82
N GLY A 198 21.73 10.88 13.94
CA GLY A 198 21.96 10.17 15.22
C GLY A 198 20.71 9.40 15.68
N LEU A 199 20.90 8.12 15.91
CA LEU A 199 19.82 7.22 16.32
C LEU A 199 19.64 7.26 17.84
N GLN A 200 18.39 7.43 18.27
CA GLN A 200 18.03 7.38 19.69
C GLN A 200 17.65 5.96 20.12
N ASP A 201 17.77 5.68 21.41
CA ASP A 201 17.35 4.41 21.99
C ASP A 201 15.82 4.27 21.93
N LEU A 202 15.36 3.05 21.67
CA LEU A 202 13.95 2.74 21.44
C LEU A 202 13.29 2.26 22.74
N CYS A 203 12.16 2.86 23.11
CA CYS A 203 11.30 2.32 24.17
C CYS A 203 10.68 1.00 23.72
N VAL A 204 10.91 -0.09 24.46
CA VAL A 204 10.57 -1.47 24.04
C VAL A 204 9.65 -2.20 25.02
N SER A 205 9.02 -1.50 25.96
CA SER A 205 7.98 -2.08 26.81
C SER A 205 6.89 -1.08 27.15
N ARG A 206 5.77 -1.59 27.66
CA ARG A 206 4.58 -0.83 28.05
C ARG A 206 4.00 -1.34 29.34
N THR A 207 3.39 -0.43 30.10
CA THR A 207 2.61 -0.73 31.31
C THR A 207 1.15 -0.25 31.19
N SER A 208 0.86 0.58 30.17
CA SER A 208 -0.44 1.25 30.00
C SER A 208 -1.56 0.34 29.47
N PHE A 209 -1.24 -0.85 28.94
CA PHE A 209 -2.20 -1.87 28.48
C PHE A 209 -1.67 -3.27 28.78
N LYS A 210 -2.53 -4.28 28.62
CA LYS A 210 -2.22 -5.67 29.01
C LYS A 210 -2.15 -6.66 27.85
N TRP A 211 -2.75 -6.33 26.71
CA TRP A 211 -2.76 -7.21 25.55
C TRP A 211 -1.45 -7.14 24.79
N GLY A 212 -0.53 -8.02 25.15
CA GLY A 212 0.82 -8.15 24.60
C GLY A 212 1.58 -9.26 25.29
N ILE A 213 2.78 -9.57 24.82
CA ILE A 213 3.64 -10.59 25.41
C ILE A 213 4.23 -10.06 26.73
N PRO A 214 3.97 -10.67 27.89
CA PRO A 214 4.52 -10.19 29.15
C PRO A 214 6.05 -10.39 29.21
N VAL A 215 6.75 -9.43 29.81
CA VAL A 215 8.17 -9.57 30.13
C VAL A 215 8.31 -10.57 31.27
N ASP A 216 8.96 -11.71 31.06
CA ASP A 216 9.04 -12.83 32.00
C ASP A 216 9.48 -12.43 33.40
N PHE A 217 10.55 -11.63 33.49
CA PHE A 217 11.15 -11.22 34.75
C PHE A 217 10.54 -9.95 35.35
N ASP A 218 9.61 -9.28 34.63
CA ASP A 218 8.88 -8.11 35.10
C ASP A 218 7.48 -8.06 34.47
N PRO A 219 6.52 -8.89 34.95
CA PRO A 219 5.20 -9.06 34.36
C PRO A 219 4.30 -7.82 34.40
N LYS A 220 4.74 -6.70 34.97
CA LYS A 220 4.04 -5.42 34.87
C LYS A 220 4.15 -4.82 33.46
N HIS A 221 5.19 -5.21 32.73
CA HIS A 221 5.49 -4.75 31.39
C HIS A 221 5.05 -5.79 30.36
N VAL A 222 4.52 -5.31 29.23
CA VAL A 222 4.39 -6.08 28.00
C VAL A 222 5.45 -5.64 27.00
N VAL A 223 5.92 -6.57 26.19
CA VAL A 223 6.91 -6.31 25.14
C VAL A 223 6.31 -5.37 24.11
N TYR A 224 7.09 -4.41 23.63
CA TYR A 224 6.70 -3.48 22.58
C TYR A 224 6.41 -4.21 21.26
N VAL A 225 5.31 -3.82 20.63
CA VAL A 225 4.76 -4.49 19.45
C VAL A 225 5.77 -4.75 18.33
N TRP A 226 6.73 -3.86 18.12
CA TRP A 226 7.73 -4.05 17.04
C TRP A 226 8.82 -5.06 17.38
N ILE A 227 9.21 -5.26 18.65
CA ILE A 227 10.09 -6.38 19.05
C ILE A 227 9.36 -7.71 18.81
N ASP A 228 8.10 -7.77 19.20
CA ASP A 228 7.20 -8.89 18.95
C ASP A 228 7.04 -9.14 17.44
N ALA A 229 6.47 -8.19 16.73
CA ALA A 229 6.15 -8.34 15.30
C ALA A 229 7.37 -8.71 14.44
N LEU A 230 8.53 -8.03 14.61
CA LEU A 230 9.72 -8.27 13.78
C LEU A 230 10.34 -9.66 14.02
N SER A 231 10.21 -10.21 15.23
CA SER A 231 10.70 -11.56 15.57
C SER A 231 10.00 -12.67 14.77
N ASN A 232 8.83 -12.41 14.17
CA ASN A 232 8.10 -13.40 13.37
C ASN A 232 8.95 -14.01 12.25
N TYR A 233 9.84 -13.22 11.65
CA TYR A 233 10.64 -13.63 10.50
C TYR A 233 11.59 -14.77 10.79
N ILE A 234 12.05 -14.91 12.03
CA ILE A 234 12.88 -16.03 12.47
C ILE A 234 12.06 -17.09 13.20
N THR A 235 11.10 -16.72 14.04
CA THR A 235 10.28 -17.70 14.76
C THR A 235 9.40 -18.53 13.85
N GLY A 236 8.94 -17.96 12.71
CA GLY A 236 8.19 -18.68 11.68
C GLY A 236 9.01 -19.74 10.95
N LEU A 237 10.33 -19.68 11.04
CA LEU A 237 11.26 -20.73 10.58
C LEU A 237 11.65 -21.71 11.71
N GLY A 238 11.11 -21.55 12.91
CA GLY A 238 11.46 -22.39 14.07
C GLY A 238 12.79 -22.01 14.72
N PHE A 239 13.16 -20.72 14.71
CA PHE A 239 14.32 -20.23 15.47
C PHE A 239 14.15 -20.48 16.97
N ASP A 240 15.14 -21.09 17.60
CA ASP A 240 15.23 -21.25 19.05
C ASP A 240 16.51 -20.62 19.59
N LEU A 241 16.37 -19.65 20.50
CA LEU A 241 17.49 -18.93 21.10
C LEU A 241 18.43 -19.85 21.90
N ASP A 242 17.91 -20.99 22.41
CA ASP A 242 18.71 -21.96 23.19
C ASP A 242 19.53 -22.91 22.29
N GLY A 243 19.54 -22.70 20.97
CA GLY A 243 20.34 -23.44 20.00
C GLY A 243 19.69 -24.71 19.44
N ASN A 244 18.38 -24.90 19.69
CA ASN A 244 17.62 -26.04 19.17
C ASN A 244 16.70 -25.63 18.00
N SER A 245 17.17 -24.72 17.13
CA SER A 245 16.40 -24.25 15.99
C SER A 245 16.04 -25.38 15.04
N ASP A 246 14.85 -25.26 14.43
CA ASP A 246 14.42 -26.18 13.38
C ASP A 246 15.40 -26.12 12.17
N PRO A 247 15.69 -27.23 11.48
CA PRO A 247 16.50 -27.25 10.26
C PRO A 247 16.02 -26.26 9.18
N MET A 248 14.77 -25.84 9.21
CA MET A 248 14.26 -24.81 8.30
C MET A 248 14.88 -23.44 8.55
N PHE A 249 15.18 -23.09 9.81
CA PHE A 249 15.88 -21.85 10.11
C PHE A 249 17.28 -21.87 9.50
N GLU A 250 18.05 -22.92 9.71
CA GLU A 250 19.41 -23.04 9.14
C GLU A 250 19.41 -23.05 7.61
N LYS A 251 18.35 -23.62 6.99
CA LYS A 251 18.24 -23.71 5.54
C LYS A 251 17.86 -22.39 4.87
N TYR A 252 16.94 -21.62 5.46
CA TYR A 252 16.34 -20.47 4.79
C TYR A 252 16.80 -19.11 5.35
N TRP A 253 17.27 -19.04 6.61
CA TRP A 253 17.80 -17.78 7.13
C TRP A 253 19.25 -17.55 6.66
N PRO A 254 19.66 -16.32 6.27
CA PRO A 254 18.90 -15.08 6.26
C PRO A 254 17.92 -14.96 5.09
N ALA A 255 16.85 -14.20 5.30
CA ALA A 255 15.86 -13.93 4.27
C ALA A 255 16.51 -13.31 3.02
N ASP A 256 16.07 -13.78 1.83
CA ASP A 256 16.49 -13.19 0.56
C ASP A 256 15.76 -11.87 0.30
N LEU A 257 14.48 -11.77 0.72
CA LEU A 257 13.68 -10.57 0.53
C LEU A 257 12.64 -10.41 1.64
N HIS A 258 12.70 -9.27 2.34
CA HIS A 258 11.57 -8.72 3.09
C HIS A 258 10.84 -7.70 2.21
N LEU A 259 9.61 -8.00 1.83
CA LEU A 259 8.76 -7.13 1.03
C LEU A 259 7.72 -6.50 1.95
N ILE A 260 7.73 -5.17 2.03
CA ILE A 260 6.95 -4.41 3.02
C ILE A 260 6.43 -3.10 2.45
N GLY A 261 5.39 -2.52 3.04
CA GLY A 261 4.95 -1.17 2.73
C GLY A 261 5.98 -0.10 3.13
N LYS A 262 6.11 0.96 2.34
CA LYS A 262 7.06 2.05 2.61
C LYS A 262 6.85 2.75 3.95
N ASP A 263 5.65 2.70 4.51
CA ASP A 263 5.25 3.28 5.79
C ASP A 263 5.88 2.60 7.01
N ILE A 264 6.26 1.32 6.88
CA ILE A 264 6.91 0.55 7.95
C ILE A 264 8.39 0.25 7.64
N LEU A 265 8.95 0.94 6.67
CA LEU A 265 10.33 0.72 6.22
C LEU A 265 11.36 0.94 7.34
N ARG A 266 11.18 1.99 8.18
CA ARG A 266 12.06 2.29 9.30
C ARG A 266 12.22 1.10 10.26
N PHE A 267 11.13 0.40 10.55
CA PHE A 267 11.15 -0.76 11.46
C PHE A 267 11.92 -1.93 10.87
N HIS A 268 11.85 -2.15 9.56
CA HIS A 268 12.49 -3.27 8.87
C HIS A 268 13.93 -3.01 8.42
N THR A 269 14.33 -1.74 8.29
CA THR A 269 15.67 -1.36 7.82
C THR A 269 16.56 -0.79 8.92
N ILE A 270 15.98 -0.42 10.06
CA ILE A 270 16.71 0.09 11.22
C ILE A 270 16.52 -0.82 12.45
N TYR A 271 15.27 -0.98 12.93
CA TYR A 271 15.01 -1.72 14.17
C TYR A 271 15.36 -3.20 14.02
N TRP A 272 14.85 -3.85 12.97
CA TRP A 272 15.08 -5.27 12.74
C TRP A 272 16.56 -5.62 12.52
N PRO A 273 17.31 -4.94 11.66
CA PRO A 273 18.75 -5.19 11.54
C PRO A 273 19.51 -5.01 12.85
N ILE A 274 19.19 -3.98 13.64
CA ILE A 274 19.85 -3.76 14.94
C ILE A 274 19.52 -4.86 15.94
N MET A 275 18.27 -5.33 15.98
CA MET A 275 17.89 -6.49 16.80
C MET A 275 18.71 -7.73 16.42
N LEU A 276 18.84 -8.00 15.13
CA LEU A 276 19.64 -9.13 14.63
C LEU A 276 21.13 -8.98 14.96
N MET A 277 21.69 -7.77 14.83
CA MET A 277 23.07 -7.49 15.22
C MET A 277 23.31 -7.72 16.72
N ALA A 278 22.33 -7.37 17.57
CA ALA A 278 22.42 -7.58 19.01
C ALA A 278 22.25 -9.05 19.41
N LEU A 279 21.65 -9.86 18.55
CA LEU A 279 21.49 -11.31 18.70
C LEU A 279 22.62 -12.12 18.01
N ASP A 280 23.59 -11.44 17.39
CA ASP A 280 24.63 -12.05 16.55
C ASP A 280 24.09 -12.91 15.40
N LEU A 281 22.94 -12.51 14.83
CA LEU A 281 22.31 -13.16 13.68
C LEU A 281 22.63 -12.43 12.37
N PRO A 282 22.74 -13.15 11.23
CA PRO A 282 22.93 -12.52 9.93
C PRO A 282 21.71 -11.70 9.53
N LEU A 283 21.95 -10.59 8.81
CA LEU A 283 20.90 -9.70 8.33
C LEU A 283 20.23 -10.24 7.07
N PRO A 284 18.97 -9.88 6.79
CA PRO A 284 18.31 -10.17 5.53
C PRO A 284 19.12 -9.55 4.38
N LYS A 285 19.08 -10.18 3.20
CA LYS A 285 19.84 -9.73 2.03
C LYS A 285 19.27 -8.47 1.42
N GLN A 286 17.94 -8.34 1.41
CA GLN A 286 17.24 -7.21 0.83
C GLN A 286 15.93 -6.90 1.53
N VAL A 287 15.63 -5.61 1.68
CA VAL A 287 14.34 -5.07 2.10
C VAL A 287 13.80 -4.19 0.99
N PHE A 288 12.63 -4.52 0.45
CA PHE A 288 11.93 -3.73 -0.56
C PHE A 288 10.74 -3.02 0.04
N GLY A 289 10.82 -1.69 0.12
CA GLY A 289 9.73 -0.83 0.55
C GLY A 289 8.84 -0.44 -0.63
N HIS A 290 7.78 -1.22 -0.90
CA HIS A 290 6.87 -0.94 -2.00
C HIS A 290 6.03 0.33 -1.76
N PRO A 291 5.66 1.05 -2.84
CA PRO A 291 4.81 2.23 -2.75
C PRO A 291 3.36 1.90 -2.38
N TRP A 292 2.55 2.92 -2.11
CA TRP A 292 1.14 2.76 -1.79
C TRP A 292 0.28 2.64 -3.04
N LEU A 293 -0.80 1.88 -2.91
CA LEU A 293 -1.90 1.86 -3.86
C LEU A 293 -2.96 2.86 -3.38
N LEU A 294 -3.15 3.94 -4.15
CA LEU A 294 -4.06 5.03 -3.86
C LEU A 294 -5.37 4.86 -4.64
N GLN A 295 -6.46 5.43 -4.14
CA GLN A 295 -7.70 5.59 -4.86
C GLN A 295 -7.93 7.06 -5.18
N GLY A 296 -8.03 7.41 -6.48
CA GLY A 296 -8.10 8.81 -6.90
C GLY A 296 -6.86 9.57 -6.44
N ASP A 297 -7.06 10.70 -5.77
CA ASP A 297 -6.03 11.61 -5.29
C ASP A 297 -5.61 11.39 -3.82
N GLY A 298 -6.03 10.28 -3.19
CA GLY A 298 -5.73 10.07 -1.78
C GLY A 298 -5.69 8.63 -1.28
N LYS A 299 -5.22 8.48 -0.04
CA LYS A 299 -5.23 7.19 0.68
C LYS A 299 -6.67 6.70 0.90
N MET A 300 -6.87 5.40 0.76
CA MET A 300 -8.10 4.74 1.19
C MET A 300 -8.28 4.84 2.71
N SER A 301 -9.48 5.23 3.14
CA SER A 301 -9.82 5.35 4.56
C SER A 301 -11.24 4.87 4.81
N LYS A 302 -11.42 4.05 5.86
CA LYS A 302 -12.75 3.55 6.27
C LYS A 302 -13.70 4.71 6.62
N SER A 303 -13.19 5.75 7.29
CA SER A 303 -13.97 6.93 7.66
C SER A 303 -14.45 7.78 6.46
N LYS A 304 -13.77 7.67 5.31
CA LYS A 304 -14.17 8.34 4.07
C LYS A 304 -15.12 7.49 3.21
N GLY A 305 -15.34 6.22 3.57
CA GLY A 305 -16.16 5.28 2.79
C GLY A 305 -15.59 4.96 1.39
N ASN A 306 -14.30 5.28 1.13
CA ASN A 306 -13.65 5.10 -0.17
C ASN A 306 -12.77 3.84 -0.23
N VAL A 307 -12.93 2.92 0.71
CA VAL A 307 -12.12 1.69 0.73
C VAL A 307 -12.64 0.70 -0.30
N ILE A 308 -11.72 0.16 -1.11
CA ILE A 308 -11.98 -0.94 -2.04
C ILE A 308 -11.41 -2.22 -1.44
N TYR A 309 -12.20 -3.30 -1.43
CA TYR A 309 -11.81 -4.61 -0.94
C TYR A 309 -11.58 -5.59 -2.08
N ALA A 310 -10.69 -6.57 -1.85
CA ALA A 310 -10.33 -7.55 -2.87
C ALA A 310 -11.52 -8.41 -3.32
N ASP A 311 -12.40 -8.82 -2.40
CA ASP A 311 -13.58 -9.62 -2.71
C ASP A 311 -14.59 -8.87 -3.61
N GLU A 312 -14.72 -7.56 -3.45
CA GLU A 312 -15.53 -6.72 -4.34
C GLU A 312 -14.97 -6.72 -5.76
N LEU A 313 -13.66 -6.50 -5.90
CA LEU A 313 -13.01 -6.52 -7.21
C LEU A 313 -13.07 -7.90 -7.86
N VAL A 314 -12.87 -8.96 -7.07
CA VAL A 314 -12.97 -10.34 -7.56
C VAL A 314 -14.39 -10.66 -8.02
N HIS A 315 -15.42 -10.13 -7.35
CA HIS A 315 -16.81 -10.28 -7.79
C HIS A 315 -17.05 -9.72 -9.19
N PHE A 316 -16.50 -8.54 -9.49
CA PHE A 316 -16.69 -7.88 -10.81
C PHE A 316 -15.76 -8.41 -11.90
N PHE A 317 -14.52 -8.75 -11.58
CA PHE A 317 -13.48 -8.99 -12.58
C PHE A 317 -12.86 -10.40 -12.54
N GLY A 318 -13.03 -11.13 -11.44
CA GLY A 318 -12.33 -12.39 -11.20
C GLY A 318 -10.90 -12.19 -10.67
N VAL A 319 -10.34 -13.26 -10.08
CA VAL A 319 -9.08 -13.22 -9.32
C VAL A 319 -7.90 -12.76 -10.16
N ASP A 320 -7.68 -13.38 -11.32
CA ASP A 320 -6.50 -13.08 -12.15
C ASP A 320 -6.54 -11.68 -12.76
N ALA A 321 -7.73 -11.14 -13.05
CA ALA A 321 -7.86 -9.75 -13.48
C ALA A 321 -7.48 -8.79 -12.37
N VAL A 322 -7.91 -9.05 -11.13
CA VAL A 322 -7.52 -8.22 -9.97
C VAL A 322 -6.02 -8.33 -9.72
N ARG A 323 -5.42 -9.52 -9.80
CA ARG A 323 -3.96 -9.70 -9.72
C ARG A 323 -3.23 -8.86 -10.78
N TYR A 324 -3.72 -8.93 -12.04
CA TYR A 324 -3.18 -8.11 -13.13
C TYR A 324 -3.22 -6.61 -12.79
N PHE A 325 -4.38 -6.08 -12.35
CA PHE A 325 -4.53 -4.66 -12.04
C PHE A 325 -3.56 -4.19 -10.97
N VAL A 326 -3.52 -4.87 -9.81
CA VAL A 326 -2.69 -4.45 -8.70
C VAL A 326 -1.19 -4.62 -8.97
N LEU A 327 -0.79 -5.54 -9.85
CA LEU A 327 0.61 -5.73 -10.23
C LEU A 327 1.04 -4.81 -11.37
N HIS A 328 0.17 -4.56 -12.36
CA HIS A 328 0.49 -3.76 -13.55
C HIS A 328 0.47 -2.26 -13.26
N GLU A 329 -0.50 -1.78 -12.46
CA GLU A 329 -0.69 -0.34 -12.20
C GLU A 329 0.20 0.19 -11.07
N MET A 330 1.09 -0.64 -10.51
CA MET A 330 2.01 -0.24 -9.44
C MET A 330 3.42 0.01 -9.98
N PRO A 331 3.84 1.27 -10.10
CA PRO A 331 5.23 1.61 -10.44
C PRO A 331 6.20 1.11 -9.38
N PHE A 332 7.47 0.93 -9.75
CA PHE A 332 8.50 0.44 -8.84
C PHE A 332 8.76 1.35 -7.63
N GLU A 333 8.66 2.66 -7.81
CA GLU A 333 9.14 3.65 -6.82
C GLU A 333 8.04 4.62 -6.38
N ASN A 334 7.13 4.98 -7.29
CA ASN A 334 6.07 5.95 -7.04
C ASN A 334 4.77 5.26 -6.66
N ASP A 335 3.89 5.98 -5.95
CA ASP A 335 2.57 5.48 -5.61
C ASP A 335 1.75 5.21 -6.88
N GLY A 336 1.05 4.10 -6.88
CA GLY A 336 0.12 3.72 -7.94
C GLY A 336 -1.29 4.20 -7.63
N VAL A 337 -2.09 4.40 -8.67
CA VAL A 337 -3.50 4.79 -8.55
C VAL A 337 -4.38 3.70 -9.13
N ILE A 338 -5.41 3.30 -8.40
CA ILE A 338 -6.45 2.40 -8.88
C ILE A 338 -7.78 3.14 -8.92
N SER A 339 -8.51 2.98 -10.03
CA SER A 339 -9.88 3.46 -10.18
C SER A 339 -10.72 2.42 -10.92
N TRP A 340 -12.02 2.46 -10.74
CA TRP A 340 -12.94 1.57 -11.43
C TRP A 340 -12.86 1.73 -12.95
N ASP A 341 -12.80 2.97 -13.44
CA ASP A 341 -12.66 3.27 -14.87
C ASP A 341 -11.39 2.67 -15.47
N LEU A 342 -10.25 2.80 -14.77
CA LEU A 342 -8.98 2.22 -15.19
C LEU A 342 -9.04 0.70 -15.23
N MET A 343 -9.67 0.06 -14.24
CA MET A 343 -9.82 -1.39 -14.20
C MET A 343 -10.71 -1.90 -15.34
N ILE A 344 -11.81 -1.20 -15.66
CA ILE A 344 -12.68 -1.50 -16.80
C ILE A 344 -11.92 -1.34 -18.11
N GLU A 345 -11.13 -0.27 -18.26
CA GLU A 345 -10.28 -0.06 -19.43
C GLU A 345 -9.29 -1.21 -19.61
N ARG A 346 -8.56 -1.60 -18.57
CA ARG A 346 -7.59 -2.71 -18.60
C ARG A 346 -8.25 -4.05 -18.90
N MET A 347 -9.42 -4.29 -18.30
CA MET A 347 -10.21 -5.49 -18.58
C MET A 347 -10.56 -5.59 -20.06
N ASN A 348 -11.01 -4.50 -20.66
CA ASN A 348 -11.44 -4.49 -22.05
C ASN A 348 -10.27 -4.47 -23.04
N SER A 349 -9.24 -3.63 -22.80
CA SER A 349 -8.14 -3.42 -23.75
C SER A 349 -7.07 -4.51 -23.65
N ASP A 350 -6.60 -4.80 -22.45
CA ASP A 350 -5.47 -5.70 -22.26
C ASP A 350 -5.92 -7.16 -22.12
N LEU A 351 -6.85 -7.43 -21.21
CA LEU A 351 -7.24 -8.80 -20.88
C LEU A 351 -8.20 -9.39 -21.92
N ALA A 352 -9.30 -8.72 -22.23
CA ALA A 352 -10.27 -9.26 -23.19
C ALA A 352 -9.77 -9.13 -24.65
N ASN A 353 -9.29 -7.94 -25.04
CA ASN A 353 -8.95 -7.68 -26.45
C ASN A 353 -7.54 -8.20 -26.82
N THR A 354 -6.49 -7.84 -26.04
CA THR A 354 -5.12 -8.23 -26.41
C THR A 354 -4.88 -9.72 -26.14
N LEU A 355 -5.21 -10.24 -24.95
CA LEU A 355 -4.92 -11.63 -24.58
C LEU A 355 -6.07 -12.58 -24.93
N GLY A 356 -7.28 -12.34 -24.46
CA GLY A 356 -8.42 -13.24 -24.63
C GLY A 356 -8.78 -13.45 -26.10
N ASN A 357 -8.86 -12.36 -26.87
CA ASN A 357 -9.16 -12.42 -28.30
C ASN A 357 -8.03 -13.10 -29.10
N LEU A 358 -6.74 -12.86 -28.76
CA LEU A 358 -5.62 -13.54 -29.39
C LEU A 358 -5.74 -15.06 -29.27
N VAL A 359 -5.94 -15.56 -28.06
CA VAL A 359 -6.04 -17.01 -27.78
C VAL A 359 -7.24 -17.60 -28.49
N ASN A 360 -8.41 -16.96 -28.35
CA ASN A 360 -9.66 -17.44 -28.98
C ASN A 360 -9.57 -17.45 -30.51
N ARG A 361 -9.07 -16.38 -31.15
CA ARG A 361 -8.89 -16.30 -32.61
C ARG A 361 -7.93 -17.38 -33.10
N THR A 362 -6.81 -17.58 -32.43
CA THR A 362 -5.81 -18.58 -32.81
C THR A 362 -6.40 -19.99 -32.78
N ILE A 363 -7.06 -20.38 -31.67
CA ILE A 363 -7.70 -21.68 -31.54
C ILE A 363 -8.83 -21.85 -32.56
N SER A 364 -9.67 -20.83 -32.72
CA SER A 364 -10.80 -20.88 -33.67
C SER A 364 -10.34 -21.03 -35.13
N MET A 365 -9.27 -20.32 -35.52
CA MET A 365 -8.69 -20.45 -36.87
C MET A 365 -8.03 -21.83 -37.06
N THR A 366 -7.33 -22.34 -36.04
CA THR A 366 -6.73 -23.69 -36.09
C THR A 366 -7.81 -24.77 -36.25
N ASN A 367 -8.92 -24.66 -35.50
CA ASN A 367 -10.07 -25.56 -35.67
C ASN A 367 -10.67 -25.44 -37.04
N LYS A 368 -10.91 -24.22 -37.53
CA LYS A 368 -11.55 -23.97 -38.83
C LYS A 368 -10.74 -24.51 -40.01
N TYR A 369 -9.42 -24.30 -40.01
CA TYR A 369 -8.58 -24.62 -41.16
C TYR A 369 -7.96 -26.02 -41.11
N PHE A 370 -7.74 -26.57 -39.90
CA PHE A 370 -6.98 -27.81 -39.69
C PHE A 370 -7.67 -28.78 -38.72
N GLY A 371 -8.95 -28.60 -38.40
CA GLY A 371 -9.66 -29.46 -37.44
C GLY A 371 -9.03 -29.48 -36.05
N GLY A 372 -8.35 -28.39 -35.68
CA GLY A 372 -7.67 -28.20 -34.41
C GLY A 372 -6.22 -28.73 -34.36
N VAL A 373 -5.75 -29.37 -35.41
CA VAL A 373 -4.41 -29.98 -35.44
C VAL A 373 -3.35 -28.97 -35.89
N ALA A 374 -2.37 -28.70 -35.03
CA ALA A 374 -1.25 -27.78 -35.31
C ALA A 374 -0.03 -28.53 -35.81
N VAL A 375 0.33 -28.36 -37.10
CA VAL A 375 1.47 -28.99 -37.72
C VAL A 375 2.49 -27.94 -38.16
N ASN A 376 3.75 -28.12 -37.79
CA ASN A 376 4.83 -27.30 -38.29
C ASN A 376 5.43 -27.90 -39.56
N TYR A 377 5.15 -27.27 -40.70
CA TYR A 377 5.77 -27.68 -41.99
C TYR A 377 7.10 -26.95 -42.26
N GLY A 378 7.52 -26.03 -41.42
CA GLY A 378 8.77 -25.30 -41.56
C GLY A 378 8.82 -24.31 -42.74
N VAL A 379 7.64 -23.93 -43.29
CA VAL A 379 7.58 -22.96 -44.39
C VAL A 379 7.70 -21.56 -43.81
N SER A 380 8.91 -20.99 -43.81
CA SER A 380 9.25 -19.69 -43.23
C SER A 380 8.98 -18.51 -44.18
N ASP A 381 8.83 -17.33 -43.58
CA ASP A 381 8.73 -16.05 -44.26
C ASP A 381 9.46 -14.99 -43.43
N PRO A 382 10.06 -13.93 -44.00
CA PRO A 382 10.78 -12.90 -43.24
C PRO A 382 9.96 -12.27 -42.08
N VAL A 383 8.64 -12.26 -42.14
CA VAL A 383 7.79 -11.77 -41.04
C VAL A 383 7.90 -12.61 -39.77
N ASP A 384 8.29 -13.90 -39.90
CA ASP A 384 8.45 -14.81 -38.78
C ASP A 384 9.64 -14.42 -37.90
N GLU A 385 10.72 -13.90 -38.49
CA GLU A 385 11.92 -13.47 -37.76
C GLU A 385 11.62 -12.45 -36.71
N SER A 386 10.81 -11.46 -37.02
CA SER A 386 10.43 -10.40 -36.07
C SER A 386 9.50 -10.90 -34.95
N LEU A 387 8.70 -11.95 -35.20
CA LEU A 387 7.95 -12.64 -34.14
C LEU A 387 8.91 -13.39 -33.22
N PHE A 388 9.82 -14.17 -33.79
CA PHE A 388 10.76 -15.00 -33.05
C PHE A 388 11.71 -14.16 -32.20
N GLU A 389 12.21 -13.04 -32.71
CA GLU A 389 13.04 -12.11 -31.96
C GLU A 389 12.33 -11.61 -30.69
N VAL A 390 11.07 -11.15 -30.81
CA VAL A 390 10.31 -10.69 -29.65
C VAL A 390 10.05 -11.84 -28.68
N VAL A 391 9.56 -12.98 -29.15
CA VAL A 391 9.19 -14.12 -28.30
C VAL A 391 10.38 -14.66 -27.53
N THR A 392 11.51 -14.93 -28.22
CA THR A 392 12.70 -15.53 -27.61
C THR A 392 13.42 -14.57 -26.65
N SER A 393 13.35 -13.25 -26.90
CA SER A 393 13.94 -12.23 -26.02
C SER A 393 13.10 -11.90 -24.77
N THR A 394 11.82 -12.24 -24.77
CA THR A 394 10.91 -11.85 -23.67
C THR A 394 11.33 -12.49 -22.35
N ALA A 395 11.73 -13.75 -22.32
CA ALA A 395 12.15 -14.43 -21.09
C ALA A 395 13.32 -13.73 -20.40
N SER A 396 14.34 -13.30 -21.17
CA SER A 396 15.49 -12.57 -20.62
C SER A 396 15.11 -11.18 -20.10
N LYS A 397 14.22 -10.47 -20.78
CA LYS A 397 13.70 -9.18 -20.33
C LYS A 397 12.92 -9.32 -19.03
N VAL A 398 11.97 -10.26 -18.98
CA VAL A 398 11.18 -10.55 -17.77
C VAL A 398 12.10 -10.90 -16.61
N THR A 399 13.10 -11.76 -16.82
CA THR A 399 14.08 -12.11 -15.78
C THR A 399 14.82 -10.87 -15.26
N ALA A 400 15.33 -10.03 -16.16
CA ALA A 400 16.05 -8.82 -15.78
C ALA A 400 15.16 -7.81 -15.01
N ARG A 401 13.86 -7.75 -15.32
CA ARG A 401 12.89 -6.94 -14.56
C ARG A 401 12.63 -7.54 -13.18
N MET A 402 12.37 -8.84 -13.13
CA MET A 402 12.05 -9.54 -11.87
C MET A 402 13.23 -9.56 -10.90
N ASP A 403 14.45 -9.68 -11.37
CA ASP A 403 15.66 -9.60 -10.53
C ASP A 403 15.86 -8.19 -9.91
N LYS A 404 15.22 -7.17 -10.48
CA LYS A 404 15.15 -5.80 -9.95
C LYS A 404 13.81 -5.47 -9.28
N LEU A 405 12.97 -6.45 -9.02
CA LEU A 405 11.63 -6.32 -8.41
C LEU A 405 10.67 -5.41 -9.20
N ARG A 406 10.91 -5.23 -10.51
CA ARG A 406 10.10 -4.41 -11.42
C ARG A 406 8.99 -5.23 -12.06
N VAL A 407 8.03 -5.64 -11.24
CA VAL A 407 6.96 -6.56 -11.63
C VAL A 407 6.05 -5.99 -12.71
N ALA A 408 5.64 -4.72 -12.61
CA ALA A 408 4.81 -4.07 -13.63
C ALA A 408 5.50 -4.04 -15.00
N ASP A 409 6.81 -3.75 -15.03
CA ASP A 409 7.62 -3.77 -16.26
C ASP A 409 7.70 -5.17 -16.86
N ALA A 410 7.83 -6.21 -16.02
CA ALA A 410 7.86 -7.60 -16.47
C ALA A 410 6.54 -8.01 -17.14
N ILE A 411 5.41 -7.64 -16.56
CA ILE A 411 4.07 -7.88 -17.15
C ILE A 411 3.95 -7.14 -18.48
N THR A 412 4.43 -5.89 -18.57
CA THR A 412 4.44 -5.09 -19.79
C THR A 412 5.24 -5.77 -20.91
N ASP A 413 6.41 -6.35 -20.59
CA ASP A 413 7.23 -7.09 -21.54
C ASP A 413 6.50 -8.36 -22.05
N ILE A 414 5.76 -9.08 -21.18
CA ILE A 414 4.92 -10.23 -21.58
C ILE A 414 3.76 -9.78 -22.50
N PHE A 415 3.07 -8.71 -22.16
CA PHE A 415 2.00 -8.19 -23.01
C PHE A 415 2.51 -7.65 -24.35
N THR A 416 3.75 -7.21 -24.42
CA THR A 416 4.41 -6.86 -25.70
C THR A 416 4.54 -8.09 -26.61
N LEU A 417 4.82 -9.27 -26.07
CA LEU A 417 4.79 -10.53 -26.82
C LEU A 417 3.38 -10.79 -27.40
N PHE A 418 2.33 -10.68 -26.57
CA PHE A 418 0.95 -10.91 -27.05
C PHE A 418 0.52 -9.88 -28.10
N LYS A 419 0.88 -8.62 -27.95
CA LYS A 419 0.67 -7.58 -28.97
C LYS A 419 1.41 -7.92 -30.28
N ARG A 420 2.64 -8.45 -30.19
CA ARG A 420 3.38 -8.92 -31.38
C ARG A 420 2.68 -10.09 -32.07
N CYS A 421 2.11 -11.04 -31.32
CA CYS A 421 1.31 -12.13 -31.88
C CYS A 421 0.07 -11.62 -32.61
N ASN A 422 -0.66 -10.66 -32.06
CA ASN A 422 -1.80 -10.04 -32.74
C ASN A 422 -1.37 -9.35 -34.04
N LYS A 423 -0.28 -8.59 -34.02
CA LYS A 423 0.27 -7.97 -35.23
C LYS A 423 0.70 -9.01 -36.27
N TYR A 424 1.27 -10.13 -35.86
CA TYR A 424 1.64 -11.23 -36.74
C TYR A 424 0.43 -11.86 -37.44
N ILE A 425 -0.72 -11.99 -36.76
CA ILE A 425 -1.99 -12.41 -37.40
C ILE A 425 -2.38 -11.44 -38.52
N ASP A 426 -2.27 -10.14 -38.28
CA ASP A 426 -2.67 -9.13 -39.25
C ASP A 426 -1.68 -9.09 -40.46
N GLU A 427 -0.38 -9.24 -40.22
CA GLU A 427 0.66 -9.25 -41.25
C GLU A 427 0.60 -10.52 -42.12
N THR A 428 0.34 -11.68 -41.54
CA THR A 428 0.27 -12.96 -42.26
C THR A 428 -1.09 -13.22 -42.89
N ALA A 429 -2.13 -12.50 -42.46
CA ALA A 429 -3.50 -12.59 -42.91
C ALA A 429 -3.96 -14.05 -43.17
N PRO A 430 -4.08 -14.92 -42.12
CA PRO A 430 -4.40 -16.34 -42.28
C PRO A 430 -5.66 -16.62 -43.11
N TRP A 431 -6.64 -15.73 -43.06
CA TRP A 431 -7.88 -15.81 -43.86
C TRP A 431 -7.65 -15.60 -45.36
N VAL A 432 -6.55 -14.97 -45.78
CA VAL A 432 -6.13 -14.84 -47.17
C VAL A 432 -5.37 -16.09 -47.59
N LEU A 433 -4.42 -16.56 -46.77
CA LEU A 433 -3.68 -17.80 -47.01
C LEU A 433 -4.62 -19.00 -47.18
N ALA A 434 -5.69 -19.05 -46.39
CA ALA A 434 -6.67 -20.13 -46.43
C ALA A 434 -7.48 -20.24 -47.74
N LYS A 435 -7.42 -19.23 -48.63
CA LYS A 435 -8.13 -19.25 -49.94
C LYS A 435 -7.29 -19.91 -51.05
N ASP A 436 -6.01 -20.17 -50.78
CA ASP A 436 -5.05 -20.70 -51.76
C ASP A 436 -4.49 -22.04 -51.21
N GLU A 437 -4.92 -23.16 -51.79
CA GLU A 437 -4.50 -24.50 -51.35
C GLU A 437 -2.97 -24.70 -51.44
N SER A 438 -2.29 -24.00 -52.35
CA SER A 438 -0.82 -24.03 -52.47
C SER A 438 -0.09 -23.41 -51.27
N LYS A 439 -0.81 -22.59 -50.44
CA LYS A 439 -0.28 -21.92 -49.24
C LYS A 439 -0.69 -22.60 -47.95
N LYS A 440 -1.28 -23.78 -48.00
CA LYS A 440 -1.79 -24.50 -46.83
C LYS A 440 -0.70 -24.85 -45.81
N GLU A 441 0.47 -25.27 -46.27
CA GLU A 441 1.63 -25.57 -45.39
C GLU A 441 2.14 -24.29 -44.72
N ARG A 442 2.19 -23.17 -45.47
CA ARG A 442 2.51 -21.86 -44.87
C ARG A 442 1.50 -21.45 -43.82
N LEU A 443 0.21 -21.56 -44.12
CA LEU A 443 -0.86 -21.27 -43.16
C LEU A 443 -0.73 -22.14 -41.89
N SER A 444 -0.43 -23.42 -42.05
CA SER A 444 -0.24 -24.33 -40.93
C SER A 444 0.96 -23.91 -40.06
N THR A 445 2.09 -23.52 -40.69
CA THR A 445 3.27 -22.99 -39.97
C THR A 445 2.94 -21.69 -39.22
N VAL A 446 2.15 -20.78 -39.83
CA VAL A 446 1.69 -19.55 -39.14
C VAL A 446 0.89 -19.87 -37.89
N MET A 447 -0.08 -20.81 -37.98
CA MET A 447 -0.90 -21.20 -36.83
C MET A 447 -0.06 -21.87 -35.74
N TYR A 448 0.89 -22.72 -36.15
CA TYR A 448 1.84 -23.35 -35.23
C TYR A 448 2.70 -22.31 -34.49
N ASN A 449 3.27 -21.34 -35.20
CA ASN A 449 4.09 -20.27 -34.61
C ASN A 449 3.29 -19.45 -33.59
N LEU A 450 2.02 -19.15 -33.87
CA LEU A 450 1.13 -18.44 -32.94
C LEU A 450 0.89 -19.26 -31.67
N ILE A 451 0.54 -20.54 -31.81
CA ILE A 451 0.27 -21.44 -30.67
C ILE A 451 1.52 -21.57 -29.79
N ASP A 452 2.68 -21.76 -30.40
CA ASP A 452 3.95 -21.89 -29.71
C ASP A 452 4.31 -20.61 -28.95
N SER A 453 4.14 -19.44 -29.58
CA SER A 453 4.35 -18.11 -28.98
C SER A 453 3.40 -17.84 -27.82
N ILE A 454 2.11 -18.17 -27.97
CA ILE A 454 1.10 -17.99 -26.92
C ILE A 454 1.43 -18.87 -25.71
N LEU A 455 1.87 -20.11 -25.92
CA LEU A 455 2.28 -21.01 -24.83
C LEU A 455 3.50 -20.49 -24.07
N ILE A 456 4.48 -19.92 -24.76
CA ILE A 456 5.64 -19.24 -24.16
C ILE A 456 5.15 -18.05 -23.30
N GLY A 457 4.32 -17.17 -23.89
CA GLY A 457 3.76 -16.02 -23.18
C GLY A 457 2.94 -16.43 -21.95
N ALA A 458 2.10 -17.46 -22.08
CA ALA A 458 1.31 -18.01 -20.98
C ALA A 458 2.19 -18.57 -19.85
N SER A 459 3.30 -19.25 -20.20
CA SER A 459 4.23 -19.78 -19.21
C SER A 459 4.92 -18.67 -18.43
N LEU A 460 5.33 -17.57 -19.10
CA LEU A 460 5.89 -16.39 -18.43
C LEU A 460 4.83 -15.61 -17.62
N LEU A 461 3.55 -15.75 -17.96
CA LEU A 461 2.43 -15.09 -17.28
C LEU A 461 2.01 -15.83 -15.98
N GLU A 462 2.36 -17.12 -15.82
CA GLU A 462 1.94 -17.96 -14.70
C GLU A 462 2.21 -17.33 -13.32
N PRO A 463 3.36 -16.73 -13.03
CA PRO A 463 3.61 -16.13 -11.73
C PRO A 463 2.63 -15.00 -11.36
N PHE A 464 2.07 -14.32 -12.34
CA PHE A 464 1.21 -13.15 -12.19
C PHE A 464 -0.28 -13.51 -12.26
N MET A 465 -0.65 -14.40 -13.20
CA MET A 465 -2.02 -14.80 -13.51
C MET A 465 -2.11 -16.33 -13.65
N PRO A 466 -2.00 -17.08 -12.54
CA PRO A 466 -1.80 -18.54 -12.58
C PRO A 466 -2.98 -19.32 -13.17
N GLU A 467 -4.22 -18.90 -12.92
CA GLU A 467 -5.41 -19.57 -13.47
C GLU A 467 -5.54 -19.33 -14.97
N THR A 468 -5.27 -18.11 -15.42
CA THR A 468 -5.30 -17.75 -16.84
C THR A 468 -4.24 -18.51 -17.62
N ALA A 469 -3.01 -18.55 -17.11
CA ALA A 469 -1.92 -19.31 -17.72
C ALA A 469 -2.30 -20.81 -17.85
N LYS A 470 -2.85 -21.38 -16.81
CA LYS A 470 -3.34 -22.77 -16.83
C LYS A 470 -4.46 -22.99 -17.85
N LYS A 471 -5.47 -22.11 -17.91
CA LYS A 471 -6.57 -22.18 -18.88
C LYS A 471 -6.06 -22.11 -20.33
N ILE A 472 -5.04 -21.28 -20.59
CA ILE A 472 -4.39 -21.21 -21.91
C ILE A 472 -3.70 -22.54 -22.23
N ALA A 473 -2.89 -23.07 -21.32
CA ALA A 473 -2.17 -24.33 -21.49
C ALA A 473 -3.14 -25.51 -21.73
N ASP A 474 -4.21 -25.61 -20.94
CA ASP A 474 -5.27 -26.60 -21.10
C ASP A 474 -5.95 -26.46 -22.47
N SER A 475 -6.23 -25.23 -22.93
CA SER A 475 -6.85 -24.98 -24.24
C SER A 475 -5.93 -25.32 -25.43
N LEU A 476 -4.62 -25.19 -25.23
CA LEU A 476 -3.61 -25.58 -26.21
C LEU A 476 -3.21 -27.06 -26.08
N ASN A 477 -3.77 -27.77 -25.10
CA ASN A 477 -3.46 -29.19 -24.80
C ASN A 477 -1.95 -29.44 -24.65
N ALA A 478 -1.26 -28.55 -23.96
CA ALA A 478 0.18 -28.63 -23.72
C ALA A 478 0.53 -28.06 -22.32
N PRO A 479 1.48 -28.66 -21.59
CA PRO A 479 1.90 -28.13 -20.29
C PRO A 479 2.59 -26.78 -20.44
N LEU A 480 2.50 -25.94 -19.40
CA LEU A 480 3.31 -24.74 -19.28
C LEU A 480 4.80 -25.13 -19.31
N ARG A 481 5.60 -24.27 -19.89
CA ARG A 481 7.05 -24.48 -20.05
C ARG A 481 7.84 -24.08 -18.81
N THR A 482 8.93 -24.78 -18.62
CA THR A 482 9.93 -24.42 -17.61
C THR A 482 10.80 -23.25 -18.09
N MET A 483 11.54 -22.63 -17.17
CA MET A 483 12.33 -21.42 -17.46
C MET A 483 13.39 -21.62 -18.53
N ASP A 484 13.93 -22.81 -18.67
CA ASP A 484 14.88 -23.19 -19.71
C ASP A 484 14.26 -23.38 -21.11
N GLN A 485 12.94 -23.52 -21.18
CA GLN A 485 12.19 -23.76 -22.41
C GLN A 485 11.51 -22.50 -22.98
N VAL A 486 11.27 -21.46 -22.16
CA VAL A 486 10.50 -20.27 -22.57
C VAL A 486 11.27 -19.31 -23.52
N SER A 487 12.52 -19.56 -23.81
CA SER A 487 13.32 -18.81 -24.80
C SER A 487 13.49 -19.54 -26.14
N THR A 488 12.84 -20.71 -26.31
CA THR A 488 13.02 -21.56 -27.49
C THR A 488 11.72 -21.74 -28.24
N MET A 489 11.71 -21.34 -29.51
CA MET A 489 10.58 -21.56 -30.42
C MET A 489 10.63 -22.96 -31.03
N GLY A 490 9.50 -23.43 -31.55
CA GLY A 490 9.39 -24.70 -32.26
C GLY A 490 9.33 -25.93 -31.38
N THR A 491 8.98 -25.76 -30.10
CA THR A 491 8.93 -26.87 -29.13
C THR A 491 7.51 -27.31 -28.78
N TYR A 492 6.47 -26.64 -29.29
CA TYR A 492 5.11 -27.16 -29.22
C TYR A 492 5.03 -28.47 -30.02
N PRO A 493 4.40 -29.55 -29.50
CA PRO A 493 4.37 -30.82 -30.22
C PRO A 493 3.62 -30.71 -31.56
N SER A 494 4.36 -30.86 -32.67
CA SER A 494 3.75 -30.85 -34.01
C SER A 494 2.79 -32.03 -34.17
N GLY A 495 1.58 -31.74 -34.67
CA GLY A 495 0.50 -32.72 -34.73
C GLY A 495 -0.42 -32.75 -33.51
N ASN A 496 -0.11 -31.95 -32.48
CA ASN A 496 -0.99 -31.84 -31.30
C ASN A 496 -2.28 -31.11 -31.65
N LYS A 497 -3.37 -31.43 -30.96
CA LYS A 497 -4.71 -30.89 -31.19
C LYS A 497 -5.08 -29.93 -30.08
N VAL A 498 -5.39 -28.67 -30.43
CA VAL A 498 -5.97 -27.68 -29.49
C VAL A 498 -7.43 -28.04 -29.18
N THR A 499 -7.98 -27.46 -28.12
CA THR A 499 -9.41 -27.64 -27.76
C THR A 499 -10.32 -27.27 -28.93
N ASP A 500 -11.41 -28.01 -29.11
CA ASP A 500 -12.49 -27.67 -30.07
C ASP A 500 -13.51 -26.67 -29.48
N GLN A 501 -13.49 -26.45 -28.18
CA GLN A 501 -14.35 -25.52 -27.43
C GLN A 501 -13.50 -24.50 -26.64
N PRO A 502 -12.97 -23.47 -27.30
CA PRO A 502 -12.17 -22.44 -26.62
C PRO A 502 -13.02 -21.70 -25.57
N GLN A 503 -12.50 -21.64 -24.35
CA GLN A 503 -13.12 -20.87 -23.28
C GLN A 503 -12.85 -19.37 -23.47
N ILE A 504 -13.84 -18.54 -23.15
CA ILE A 504 -13.64 -17.10 -23.04
C ILE A 504 -12.83 -16.84 -21.77
N LEU A 505 -11.57 -16.43 -21.91
CA LEU A 505 -10.68 -16.13 -20.77
C LEU A 505 -11.17 -14.90 -20.01
N PHE A 506 -11.53 -13.85 -20.76
CA PHE A 506 -12.03 -12.58 -20.24
C PHE A 506 -13.16 -12.09 -21.11
N ALA A 507 -14.34 -11.87 -20.53
CA ALA A 507 -15.46 -11.25 -21.22
C ALA A 507 -15.25 -9.73 -21.27
N ARG A 508 -15.68 -9.10 -22.37
CA ARG A 508 -15.78 -7.65 -22.41
C ARG A 508 -16.84 -7.16 -21.46
N VAL A 509 -16.52 -6.09 -20.76
CA VAL A 509 -17.38 -5.45 -19.79
C VAL A 509 -18.03 -4.22 -20.43
N ASP A 510 -19.33 -4.08 -20.26
CA ASP A 510 -20.05 -2.85 -20.54
C ASP A 510 -19.73 -1.82 -19.45
N ALA A 511 -19.03 -0.75 -19.84
CA ALA A 511 -18.51 0.23 -18.90
C ALA A 511 -19.64 0.99 -18.18
N GLU A 512 -20.69 1.39 -18.90
CA GLU A 512 -21.80 2.16 -18.30
C GLU A 512 -22.56 1.30 -17.30
N LYS A 513 -22.91 0.07 -17.66
CA LYS A 513 -23.63 -0.85 -16.78
C LYS A 513 -22.81 -1.21 -15.54
N MET A 514 -21.52 -1.49 -15.71
CA MET A 514 -20.67 -1.81 -14.57
C MET A 514 -20.51 -0.62 -13.63
N MET A 515 -20.37 0.59 -14.15
CA MET A 515 -20.28 1.79 -13.31
C MET A 515 -21.59 2.08 -12.56
N GLU A 516 -22.75 1.75 -13.12
CA GLU A 516 -24.02 1.79 -12.38
C GLU A 516 -24.00 0.84 -11.17
N GLU A 517 -23.56 -0.41 -11.35
CA GLU A 517 -23.46 -1.40 -10.28
C GLU A 517 -22.42 -0.99 -9.20
N VAL A 518 -21.28 -0.46 -9.62
CA VAL A 518 -20.22 0.08 -8.74
C VAL A 518 -20.75 1.26 -7.93
N ASN A 519 -21.44 2.22 -8.57
CA ASN A 519 -21.99 3.37 -7.87
C ASN A 519 -23.02 2.96 -6.81
N ALA A 520 -23.90 2.00 -7.14
CA ALA A 520 -24.85 1.44 -6.17
C ALA A 520 -24.13 0.79 -4.96
N LEU A 521 -23.03 0.04 -5.21
CA LEU A 521 -22.19 -0.50 -4.14
C LEU A 521 -21.57 0.60 -3.27
N MET A 522 -21.02 1.64 -3.90
CA MET A 522 -20.37 2.75 -3.17
C MET A 522 -21.38 3.57 -2.36
N GLU A 523 -22.58 3.77 -2.87
CA GLU A 523 -23.67 4.43 -2.13
C GLU A 523 -24.11 3.60 -0.92
N SER A 524 -24.28 2.29 -1.08
CA SER A 524 -24.61 1.40 0.03
C SER A 524 -23.57 1.42 1.16
N LYS A 525 -22.26 1.51 0.80
CA LYS A 525 -21.17 1.64 1.77
C LYS A 525 -21.21 2.98 2.51
N LYS A 526 -21.48 4.08 1.80
CA LYS A 526 -21.61 5.41 2.43
C LYS A 526 -22.79 5.44 3.39
N ALA A 527 -23.92 4.83 3.03
CA ALA A 527 -25.08 4.71 3.90
C ALA A 527 -24.75 3.90 5.16
N ALA A 528 -24.08 2.74 5.02
CA ALA A 528 -23.68 1.90 6.14
C ALA A 528 -22.67 2.60 7.09
N VAL A 529 -21.75 3.43 6.55
CA VAL A 529 -20.86 4.25 7.38
C VAL A 529 -21.64 5.33 8.13
N LYS A 530 -22.65 5.92 7.50
CA LYS A 530 -23.51 6.92 8.11
C LYS A 530 -24.38 6.32 9.22
N ASP A 531 -25.01 5.18 8.96
CA ASP A 531 -25.81 4.44 9.96
C ASP A 531 -24.95 4.02 11.17
N ALA A 532 -23.72 3.48 10.91
CA ALA A 532 -22.79 3.12 11.99
C ALA A 532 -22.28 4.34 12.78
N SER A 533 -22.17 5.51 12.15
CA SER A 533 -21.83 6.76 12.83
C SER A 533 -23.02 7.33 13.62
N GLU A 534 -24.25 7.05 13.19
CA GLU A 534 -25.47 7.41 13.92
C GLU A 534 -25.72 6.46 15.12
N GLU A 535 -25.41 5.14 15.00
CA GLU A 535 -25.47 4.19 16.13
C GLU A 535 -24.39 4.44 17.19
N THR A 536 -23.16 4.81 16.79
CA THR A 536 -22.10 5.20 17.73
C THR A 536 -22.30 6.60 18.31
N ALA A 537 -23.05 7.47 17.62
CA ALA A 537 -23.43 8.79 18.12
C ALA A 537 -24.57 8.74 19.15
N GLU A 538 -25.28 7.62 19.32
CA GLU A 538 -26.25 7.46 20.41
C GLU A 538 -25.59 7.12 21.75
N ASP A 539 -24.35 6.60 21.76
CA ASP A 539 -23.60 6.30 22.99
C ASP A 539 -22.54 7.37 23.37
N GLU A 540 -22.17 8.28 22.46
CA GLU A 540 -21.32 9.45 22.70
C GLU A 540 -22.03 10.75 22.28
N LYS A 541 -23.20 10.98 22.79
CA LYS A 541 -23.71 12.36 22.88
C LYS A 541 -23.00 13.04 24.06
N GLU A 542 -21.79 13.55 23.85
CA GLU A 542 -21.52 14.89 24.35
C GLU A 542 -22.54 15.79 23.65
N ASP A 543 -23.46 16.37 24.42
CA ASP A 543 -24.39 17.40 23.98
C ASP A 543 -23.57 18.48 23.25
N GLU A 544 -23.48 18.43 21.91
CA GLU A 544 -23.16 19.63 21.15
C GLU A 544 -24.28 20.62 21.49
N ALA A 545 -23.95 21.62 22.31
CA ALA A 545 -24.88 22.63 22.73
C ALA A 545 -25.52 23.25 21.48
N VAL A 546 -26.82 23.07 21.31
CA VAL A 546 -27.56 23.69 20.22
C VAL A 546 -27.43 25.20 20.39
N ILE A 547 -26.72 25.86 19.47
CA ILE A 547 -26.53 27.32 19.52
C ILE A 547 -27.64 27.96 18.71
N ASP A 548 -28.71 28.35 19.37
CA ASP A 548 -29.78 29.14 18.78
C ASP A 548 -29.39 30.62 18.81
N ILE A 549 -29.08 31.18 17.65
CA ILE A 549 -28.83 32.62 17.47
C ILE A 549 -30.16 33.30 17.13
N GLU A 550 -30.50 34.40 17.81
CA GLU A 550 -31.65 35.21 17.43
C GLU A 550 -31.54 35.61 15.94
N PRO A 551 -32.50 35.26 15.10
CA PRO A 551 -32.49 35.60 13.70
C PRO A 551 -32.54 37.12 13.52
N LYS A 552 -31.62 37.63 12.68
CA LYS A 552 -31.65 39.01 12.21
C LYS A 552 -32.68 39.19 11.09
N GLU A 553 -33.00 40.45 10.77
CA GLU A 553 -33.85 40.76 9.62
C GLU A 553 -33.32 40.12 8.33
N GLU A 554 -34.21 39.62 7.50
CA GLU A 554 -33.85 39.05 6.18
C GLU A 554 -33.23 40.16 5.31
N ILE A 555 -32.14 39.83 4.63
CA ILE A 555 -31.47 40.70 3.68
C ILE A 555 -31.69 40.21 2.25
N THR A 556 -31.71 41.13 1.28
CA THR A 556 -31.78 40.79 -0.12
C THR A 556 -30.42 40.36 -0.66
N TYR A 557 -30.38 39.67 -1.81
CA TYR A 557 -29.12 39.38 -2.53
C TYR A 557 -28.34 40.66 -2.86
N GLU A 558 -29.05 41.77 -3.14
CA GLU A 558 -28.43 43.08 -3.37
C GLU A 558 -27.73 43.62 -2.13
N ASP A 559 -28.23 43.33 -0.92
CA ASP A 559 -27.59 43.73 0.33
C ASP A 559 -26.36 42.86 0.61
N PHE A 560 -26.44 41.55 0.35
CA PHE A 560 -25.29 40.64 0.45
C PHE A 560 -24.19 41.00 -0.55
N SER A 561 -24.53 41.32 -1.81
CA SER A 561 -23.60 41.66 -2.87
C SER A 561 -22.81 42.97 -2.63
N LYS A 562 -23.25 43.79 -1.66
CA LYS A 562 -22.48 44.97 -1.21
C LYS A 562 -21.31 44.58 -0.31
N MET A 563 -21.29 43.38 0.25
CA MET A 563 -20.17 42.89 1.07
C MET A 563 -19.15 42.15 0.20
N GLN A 564 -17.87 42.45 0.37
CA GLN A 564 -16.80 41.80 -0.35
C GLN A 564 -15.93 40.96 0.58
N PHE A 565 -15.93 39.65 0.38
CA PHE A 565 -15.12 38.73 1.14
C PHE A 565 -13.96 38.21 0.29
N GLN A 566 -12.76 38.12 0.88
CA GLN A 566 -11.59 37.57 0.22
C GLN A 566 -10.75 36.73 1.18
N VAL A 567 -9.96 35.80 0.64
CA VAL A 567 -8.96 35.07 1.40
C VAL A 567 -7.77 35.98 1.66
N GLY A 568 -7.39 36.15 2.91
CA GLY A 568 -6.18 36.86 3.34
C GLY A 568 -5.13 35.91 3.89
N GLU A 569 -3.84 36.33 3.84
CA GLU A 569 -2.72 35.66 4.52
C GLU A 569 -2.13 36.60 5.56
N ILE A 570 -2.10 36.15 6.80
CA ILE A 570 -1.54 36.93 7.91
C ILE A 570 -0.01 36.88 7.80
N ILE A 571 0.61 37.99 7.47
CA ILE A 571 2.08 38.10 7.29
C ILE A 571 2.81 38.58 8.54
N SER A 572 2.12 39.28 9.44
CA SER A 572 2.59 39.60 10.78
C SER A 572 1.41 39.85 11.73
N CYS A 573 1.62 39.67 13.02
CA CYS A 573 0.64 39.93 14.05
C CYS A 573 1.31 40.39 15.32
N GLU A 574 0.69 41.36 16.03
CA GLU A 574 1.17 41.85 17.31
C GLU A 574 0.01 42.16 18.28
N ALA A 575 0.29 42.07 19.57
CA ALA A 575 -0.70 42.45 20.59
C ALA A 575 -0.84 43.98 20.69
N VAL A 576 -2.09 44.47 20.71
CA VAL A 576 -2.35 45.93 20.89
C VAL A 576 -2.05 46.33 22.33
N LYS A 577 -1.04 47.19 22.53
CA LYS A 577 -0.50 47.57 23.86
C LYS A 577 -1.53 48.14 24.84
N LYS A 578 -2.60 48.78 24.35
CA LYS A 578 -3.67 49.39 25.16
C LYS A 578 -4.88 48.48 25.33
N SER A 579 -4.82 47.21 24.92
CA SER A 579 -5.96 46.28 25.04
C SER A 579 -5.51 44.91 25.51
N LYS A 580 -6.32 44.33 26.38
CA LYS A 580 -6.15 42.92 26.82
C LYS A 580 -6.81 41.91 25.86
N LYS A 581 -7.63 42.38 24.89
CA LYS A 581 -8.47 41.53 24.03
C LYS A 581 -8.05 41.59 22.54
N LEU A 582 -7.24 42.56 22.13
CA LEU A 582 -7.02 42.83 20.71
C LEU A 582 -5.65 42.38 20.21
N LEU A 583 -5.67 41.76 19.03
CA LEU A 583 -4.51 41.53 18.16
C LEU A 583 -4.59 42.45 16.93
N CYS A 584 -3.45 42.95 16.46
CA CYS A 584 -3.32 43.70 15.24
C CYS A 584 -2.53 42.87 14.21
N SER A 585 -3.18 42.49 13.12
CA SER A 585 -2.62 41.66 12.07
C SER A 585 -2.41 42.44 10.79
N GLN A 586 -1.26 42.27 10.13
CA GLN A 586 -1.04 42.68 8.75
C GLN A 586 -1.45 41.53 7.83
N VAL A 587 -2.47 41.76 7.03
CA VAL A 587 -3.09 40.71 6.19
C VAL A 587 -2.86 41.02 4.72
N LYS A 588 -2.13 40.13 4.04
CA LYS A 588 -1.92 40.21 2.59
C LYS A 588 -3.16 39.71 1.86
N ILE A 589 -3.72 40.54 0.98
CA ILE A 589 -4.90 40.25 0.15
C ILE A 589 -4.55 40.61 -1.29
N GLY A 590 -4.22 39.63 -2.10
CA GLY A 590 -3.67 39.90 -3.45
C GLY A 590 -2.36 40.67 -3.41
N SER A 591 -2.33 41.85 -4.06
CA SER A 591 -1.18 42.76 -4.05
C SER A 591 -1.19 43.79 -2.89
N GLN A 592 -2.27 43.83 -2.10
CA GLN A 592 -2.43 44.79 -1.01
C GLN A 592 -2.17 44.12 0.34
N VAL A 593 -1.77 44.95 1.32
CA VAL A 593 -1.71 44.56 2.74
C VAL A 593 -2.64 45.48 3.51
N LYS A 594 -3.56 44.89 4.28
CA LYS A 594 -4.48 45.61 5.15
C LYS A 594 -4.17 45.35 6.60
N GLN A 595 -4.23 46.40 7.41
CA GLN A 595 -4.14 46.29 8.85
C GLN A 595 -5.53 45.95 9.43
N ILE A 596 -5.63 44.84 10.16
CA ILE A 596 -6.89 44.41 10.75
C ILE A 596 -6.72 44.15 12.24
N VAL A 597 -7.61 44.73 13.04
CA VAL A 597 -7.61 44.59 14.49
C VAL A 597 -8.78 43.69 14.89
N SER A 598 -8.49 42.59 15.62
CA SER A 598 -9.48 41.56 15.97
C SER A 598 -9.47 41.24 17.47
N GLY A 599 -10.64 40.97 18.04
CA GLY A 599 -10.87 40.70 19.48
C GLY A 599 -10.53 39.29 19.92
N ILE A 600 -9.50 38.65 19.36
CA ILE A 600 -9.23 37.21 19.48
C ILE A 600 -8.02 36.86 20.35
N LYS A 601 -7.44 37.83 21.07
CA LYS A 601 -6.23 37.65 21.89
C LYS A 601 -6.41 36.61 23.02
N ALA A 602 -7.62 36.33 23.43
CA ALA A 602 -7.89 35.29 24.44
C ALA A 602 -7.78 33.88 23.86
N HIS A 603 -7.88 33.73 22.53
CA HIS A 603 -7.96 32.45 21.83
C HIS A 603 -6.74 32.19 20.93
N TYR A 604 -5.96 33.23 20.55
CA TYR A 604 -4.81 33.12 19.68
C TYR A 604 -3.64 33.98 20.16
N THR A 605 -2.43 33.45 20.04
CA THR A 605 -1.21 34.24 20.24
C THR A 605 -0.79 34.91 18.92
N PRO A 606 -0.02 36.00 18.96
CA PRO A 606 0.48 36.65 17.74
C PRO A 606 1.27 35.73 16.84
N GLU A 607 2.05 34.81 17.42
CA GLU A 607 2.87 33.82 16.73
C GLU A 607 2.04 32.80 15.95
N GLU A 608 0.95 32.34 16.55
CA GLU A 608 0.02 31.39 15.93
C GLU A 608 -0.77 31.98 14.76
N MET A 609 -0.88 33.30 14.71
CA MET A 609 -1.62 33.99 13.65
C MET A 609 -0.83 34.06 12.34
N VAL A 610 0.48 34.16 12.40
CA VAL A 610 1.34 34.37 11.22
C VAL A 610 1.30 33.13 10.30
N GLY A 611 1.09 33.38 9.01
CA GLY A 611 1.01 32.34 7.98
C GLY A 611 -0.39 31.75 7.77
N LYS A 612 -1.35 32.02 8.67
CA LYS A 612 -2.74 31.51 8.51
C LYS A 612 -3.42 32.17 7.31
N LYS A 613 -4.19 31.33 6.58
CA LYS A 613 -5.17 31.81 5.59
C LYS A 613 -6.49 32.04 6.31
N VAL A 614 -7.08 33.23 6.13
CA VAL A 614 -8.28 33.66 6.85
C VAL A 614 -9.28 34.26 5.90
N MET A 615 -10.57 34.17 6.26
CA MET A 615 -11.65 34.87 5.55
C MET A 615 -11.77 36.29 6.07
N VAL A 616 -11.79 37.26 5.14
CA VAL A 616 -11.74 38.70 5.45
C VAL A 616 -12.88 39.44 4.75
N LEU A 617 -13.65 40.20 5.48
CA LEU A 617 -14.50 41.25 4.91
C LEU A 617 -13.63 42.48 4.61
N VAL A 618 -13.39 42.76 3.31
CA VAL A 618 -12.34 43.68 2.86
C VAL A 618 -12.83 45.07 2.55
N ASN A 619 -14.12 45.30 2.39
CA ASN A 619 -14.72 46.59 2.05
C ASN A 619 -15.47 47.24 3.20
N LEU A 620 -15.18 46.82 4.45
CA LEU A 620 -15.71 47.49 5.65
C LEU A 620 -15.04 48.89 5.81
N LYS A 621 -15.82 49.88 6.18
CA LYS A 621 -15.27 51.23 6.46
C LYS A 621 -14.22 51.15 7.57
N PRO A 622 -13.01 51.70 7.37
CA PRO A 622 -11.96 51.69 8.39
C PRO A 622 -12.45 52.30 9.72
N ALA A 623 -12.13 51.63 10.83
CA ALA A 623 -12.49 52.06 12.17
C ALA A 623 -11.29 51.98 13.13
N LYS A 624 -11.23 52.85 14.15
CA LYS A 624 -10.18 52.81 15.18
C LYS A 624 -10.65 51.97 16.38
N LEU A 625 -9.94 50.88 16.67
CA LEU A 625 -10.13 50.02 17.82
C LEU A 625 -8.98 50.19 18.81
N ALA A 626 -9.25 50.65 20.02
CA ALA A 626 -8.21 51.03 21.01
C ALA A 626 -7.11 51.95 20.46
N GLY A 627 -7.49 52.83 19.52
CA GLY A 627 -6.57 53.80 18.89
C GLY A 627 -5.78 53.28 17.67
N VAL A 628 -5.95 51.98 17.32
CA VAL A 628 -5.30 51.34 16.15
C VAL A 628 -6.35 51.24 15.02
N LEU A 629 -5.97 51.61 13.80
CA LEU A 629 -6.83 51.55 12.62
C LEU A 629 -7.05 50.10 12.18
N SER A 630 -8.32 49.68 11.95
CA SER A 630 -8.68 48.42 11.31
C SER A 630 -9.33 48.70 9.95
N GLU A 631 -8.82 48.11 8.87
CA GLU A 631 -9.25 48.33 7.48
C GLU A 631 -10.09 47.16 6.92
N GLY A 632 -10.58 46.31 7.80
CA GLY A 632 -11.41 45.15 7.47
C GLY A 632 -11.73 44.36 8.73
N MET A 633 -12.31 43.17 8.55
CA MET A 633 -12.72 42.28 9.66
C MET A 633 -12.36 40.81 9.33
N LEU A 634 -11.68 40.13 10.26
CA LEU A 634 -11.54 38.67 10.21
C LEU A 634 -12.84 38.01 10.62
N LEU A 635 -13.24 36.96 9.91
CA LEU A 635 -14.42 36.19 10.27
C LEU A 635 -14.05 35.07 11.26
N CYS A 636 -14.82 34.95 12.31
CA CYS A 636 -14.70 33.89 13.32
C CYS A 636 -16.08 33.27 13.57
N ALA A 637 -16.09 31.97 13.86
CA ALA A 637 -17.22 31.31 14.49
C ALA A 637 -17.04 31.36 16.01
N GLU A 638 -18.15 31.49 16.76
CA GLU A 638 -18.19 31.51 18.22
C GLU A 638 -19.12 30.39 18.71
N ASP A 639 -18.65 29.58 19.66
CA ASP A 639 -19.46 28.53 20.28
C ASP A 639 -20.28 29.07 21.50
N ALA A 640 -21.08 28.19 22.12
CA ALA A 640 -21.93 28.54 23.28
C ALA A 640 -21.12 28.98 24.51
N ASP A 641 -19.86 28.57 24.63
CA ASP A 641 -18.95 28.89 25.73
C ASP A 641 -18.11 30.16 25.44
N GLY A 642 -18.30 30.78 24.27
CA GLY A 642 -17.59 31.99 23.86
C GLY A 642 -16.20 31.72 23.30
N ASN A 643 -15.87 30.48 22.92
CA ASN A 643 -14.62 30.16 22.21
C ASN A 643 -14.74 30.62 20.76
N LEU A 644 -13.67 31.25 20.26
CA LEU A 644 -13.62 31.78 18.90
C LEU A 644 -12.68 30.93 18.01
N ALA A 645 -13.18 30.53 16.84
CA ALA A 645 -12.40 29.88 15.80
C ALA A 645 -12.35 30.74 14.53
N LEU A 646 -11.13 30.96 13.97
CA LEU A 646 -10.96 31.66 12.69
C LEU A 646 -11.54 30.86 11.55
N MET A 647 -12.35 31.51 10.70
CA MET A 647 -12.83 30.91 9.45
C MET A 647 -11.68 30.83 8.43
N THR A 648 -11.40 29.63 7.96
CA THR A 648 -10.29 29.36 7.01
C THR A 648 -10.82 28.58 5.80
N PRO A 649 -10.23 28.74 4.61
CA PRO A 649 -10.61 27.89 3.48
C PRO A 649 -10.15 26.45 3.71
N GLU A 650 -11.05 25.48 3.51
CA GLU A 650 -10.75 24.04 3.62
C GLU A 650 -9.66 23.58 2.64
N LYS A 651 -9.67 24.16 1.44
CA LYS A 651 -8.68 23.85 0.39
C LYS A 651 -7.64 24.97 0.26
N LYS A 652 -6.46 24.62 -0.25
CA LYS A 652 -5.39 25.58 -0.48
C LYS A 652 -5.84 26.65 -1.48
N MET A 653 -6.01 27.90 -1.00
CA MET A 653 -6.41 29.05 -1.80
C MET A 653 -5.34 30.16 -1.76
N PRO A 654 -5.10 30.89 -2.87
CA PRO A 654 -4.20 32.03 -2.87
C PRO A 654 -4.79 33.20 -2.09
N ALA A 655 -3.93 34.04 -1.48
CA ALA A 655 -4.37 35.30 -0.90
C ALA A 655 -4.91 36.22 -1.99
N GLY A 656 -6.11 36.79 -1.77
CA GLY A 656 -6.85 37.58 -2.74
C GLY A 656 -7.98 36.85 -3.47
N ALA A 657 -8.09 35.51 -3.30
CA ALA A 657 -9.23 34.76 -3.85
C ALA A 657 -10.55 35.33 -3.32
N GLU A 658 -11.51 35.54 -4.19
CA GLU A 658 -12.85 36.01 -3.82
C GLU A 658 -13.65 34.88 -3.17
N ILE A 659 -14.46 35.23 -2.17
CA ILE A 659 -15.40 34.33 -1.49
C ILE A 659 -16.79 34.78 -1.92
N CYS A 660 -17.48 33.94 -2.65
CA CYS A 660 -18.80 34.19 -3.25
C CYS A 660 -19.82 33.13 -2.84
#